data_a7cf0d31493e5a534d81acb608858a18
#
_entry.id   a7cf0d31493e5a534d81acb608858a18
#
_cell.length_a   1.000
_cell.length_b   1.000
_cell.length_c   1.000
_cell.angle_alpha   90.00
_cell.angle_beta   90.00
_cell.angle_gamma   90.00
#
_symmetry.space_group_name_H-M   'P 1'
#
loop_
_entity.id
_entity.type
_entity.pdbx_description
1 polymer ?
#
loop_
_entity_poly.entity_id
_entity_poly.type
_entity_poly.pdbx_seq_one_letter_code
_entity_poly.pdbx_strand_id
1 'polypeptide(L)'
;MRFILVCLLGVPLLFAQLFAQPAGEKDDLPNPVAGQADAIAAGKKLYLEGCSGCHGPTAEGGRGPNLAQGDQIRGATNRQLVAVLTEGVKGSDMPPSGLPSDKVWQLIAYLRNLTAVAFDSMAAGDVRAGNELFFGTAGCGQCHTIRGRGGFPGPDLSNIGRVRPFRQLRESLLDPDAQIADGYGGVTVTTKSGQTIAGVARDNTNYAIQILDARGEIHRLLKSDVREVTFRKKSLMPGDFKQRLSAADIENLLAFLGRQSLRGSDAVVQGTLPGALPAAVPGATYDAIRAGAGANWLTYAGDYAGHRDSPLTQITPANVKSVVSAWVYHVDGATHLEATPLVYDGIMYVTNSNELHALDARTGRPIWRYRDELAKRSDVNRGAAILGDTVFFVTSDAHLVALNRKTGGGVWDREFADTSRGAFATLAPMAVKDRVIVGVSGGDTGVRGFLAAYSAATGEELWRFWTVPAKGEPGAETWGELGPEWGGAATWLNGTYDPGLNLLYWTTGNPWPDFYGGARHGDNLYSDSLLALDPDTGKLKWYFQFTPHDTHDWDAQAWPMLLDTVYAGRPRKLLMHPNRNGYLYLLDRITGEFLRATPFVERLNWAKGIDAKGKPIENPGMEPSPNGTRVCPSVRGATNWMSPSYNPRTGLIYVPTLEQCDIYSSSAKTPEPMKNFAGTGGESISKEPGKFYLRALDPRTGEKRWDYPMTGHGEMWAGTVSTATGLVFFGDDDGQLVAVDAVTGRHLWHYYLGQNLTASPITFMADGKQYVTIAAATDVFTFTLFKAAP
;
A
#
# COMPACT_ATOMS: atom_id res chain seq x y z
N MET A 1 32.65 30.43 47.70
CA MET A 1 31.20 30.54 47.52
C MET A 1 30.77 29.71 46.32
N ARG A 2 30.18 28.57 46.60
CA ARG A 2 29.66 27.62 45.57
C ARG A 2 28.23 27.99 45.29
N PHE A 3 27.90 28.32 44.06
CA PHE A 3 26.52 28.36 43.56
C PHE A 3 26.18 27.06 42.82
N ILE A 4 25.25 26.33 43.41
CA ILE A 4 24.65 25.13 42.79
C ILE A 4 23.52 25.63 41.91
N LEU A 5 23.63 25.38 40.58
CA LEU A 5 22.57 25.64 39.61
C LEU A 5 21.79 24.31 39.44
N VAL A 6 20.58 24.30 39.97
CA VAL A 6 19.64 23.20 39.79
C VAL A 6 18.97 23.39 38.43
N CYS A 7 19.30 22.53 37.47
CA CYS A 7 18.57 22.41 36.21
C CYS A 7 17.32 21.55 36.45
N LEU A 8 16.16 22.18 36.40
CA LEU A 8 14.87 21.53 36.26
C LEU A 8 14.76 21.03 34.79
N LEU A 9 15.02 19.72 34.57
CA LEU A 9 14.62 19.02 33.36
C LEU A 9 13.14 18.69 33.47
N GLY A 10 12.33 19.44 32.73
CA GLY A 10 10.94 19.11 32.48
C GLY A 10 10.85 17.85 31.65
N VAL A 11 10.12 16.85 32.15
CA VAL A 11 9.70 15.65 31.42
C VAL A 11 8.36 16.00 30.77
N PRO A 12 8.29 16.06 29.43
CA PRO A 12 7.06 15.75 28.75
C PRO A 12 7.35 14.53 27.88
N LEU A 13 6.53 13.49 27.97
CA LEU A 13 6.35 12.42 26.99
C LEU A 13 6.03 11.08 27.70
N LEU A 14 4.80 10.99 28.17
CA LEU A 14 4.21 9.71 28.58
C LEU A 14 2.69 9.73 28.35
N PHE A 15 2.25 10.22 27.17
CA PHE A 15 0.82 10.21 26.81
C PHE A 15 0.49 9.42 25.53
N ALA A 16 1.46 8.70 24.92
CA ALA A 16 1.25 8.02 23.66
C ALA A 16 1.38 6.48 23.74
N GLN A 17 1.39 5.86 24.92
CA GLN A 17 1.68 4.41 25.00
C GLN A 17 0.55 3.52 25.54
N LEU A 18 -0.70 4.01 25.65
CA LEU A 18 -1.81 3.16 26.10
C LEU A 18 -2.71 2.60 24.99
N PHE A 19 -2.45 2.94 23.71
CA PHE A 19 -3.23 2.45 22.57
C PHE A 19 -2.39 1.78 21.46
N ALA A 20 -1.16 1.43 21.70
CA ALA A 20 -0.31 0.75 20.73
C ALA A 20 -0.19 -0.74 21.07
N GLN A 21 -1.05 -1.54 20.53
CA GLN A 21 -0.95 -2.86 19.87
C GLN A 21 -2.31 -3.55 19.89
N PRO A 22 -2.87 -4.03 18.77
CA PRO A 22 -3.97 -4.99 18.83
C PRO A 22 -3.38 -6.30 19.37
N ALA A 23 -3.74 -6.65 20.60
CA ALA A 23 -3.53 -8.00 21.13
C ALA A 23 -4.28 -8.95 20.19
N GLY A 24 -3.59 -9.97 19.69
CA GLY A 24 -4.18 -10.96 18.80
C GLY A 24 -5.43 -11.58 19.45
N GLU A 25 -6.40 -11.95 18.64
CA GLU A 25 -7.72 -12.52 19.00
C GLU A 25 -7.65 -13.69 19.99
N LYS A 26 -6.48 -14.26 20.25
CA LYS A 26 -6.23 -15.38 21.19
C LYS A 26 -6.17 -15.00 22.67
N ASP A 27 -6.08 -13.72 23.02
CA ASP A 27 -5.89 -13.24 24.39
C ASP A 27 -7.06 -12.39 24.93
N ASP A 28 -8.16 -12.23 24.19
CA ASP A 28 -9.31 -11.47 24.67
C ASP A 28 -10.19 -12.29 25.63
N LEU A 29 -10.80 -11.63 26.60
CA LEU A 29 -11.72 -12.26 27.54
C LEU A 29 -13.08 -12.48 26.85
N PRO A 30 -13.61 -13.72 26.81
CA PRO A 30 -14.95 -13.92 26.30
C PRO A 30 -15.98 -13.22 27.21
N ASN A 31 -16.90 -12.44 26.63
CA ASN A 31 -18.02 -11.92 27.43
C ASN A 31 -19.04 -13.05 27.67
N PRO A 32 -19.25 -13.47 28.91
CA PRO A 32 -20.12 -14.63 29.22
C PRO A 32 -21.59 -14.38 28.90
N VAL A 33 -21.99 -13.11 28.69
CA VAL A 33 -23.39 -12.73 28.41
C VAL A 33 -23.52 -12.03 27.04
N ALA A 34 -22.55 -12.26 26.14
CA ALA A 34 -22.59 -11.72 24.78
C ALA A 34 -23.86 -12.17 24.04
N GLY A 35 -24.53 -11.20 23.37
CA GLY A 35 -25.72 -11.48 22.57
C GLY A 35 -27.00 -11.80 23.36
N GLN A 36 -26.96 -11.91 24.69
CA GLN A 36 -28.14 -12.19 25.51
C GLN A 36 -29.01 -10.91 25.64
N ALA A 37 -30.27 -10.97 25.19
CA ALA A 37 -31.18 -9.83 25.17
C ALA A 37 -31.41 -9.22 26.57
N ASP A 38 -31.57 -10.05 27.58
CA ASP A 38 -31.78 -9.60 28.97
C ASP A 38 -30.54 -8.91 29.53
N ALA A 39 -29.34 -9.42 29.22
CA ALA A 39 -28.08 -8.81 29.63
C ALA A 39 -27.88 -7.46 28.96
N ILE A 40 -28.20 -7.35 27.66
CA ILE A 40 -28.15 -6.11 26.90
C ILE A 40 -29.12 -5.08 27.48
N ALA A 41 -30.36 -5.50 27.82
CA ALA A 41 -31.35 -4.61 28.44
C ALA A 41 -30.90 -4.15 29.83
N ALA A 42 -30.34 -5.04 30.64
CA ALA A 42 -29.78 -4.70 31.95
C ALA A 42 -28.57 -3.75 31.80
N GLY A 43 -27.69 -4.00 30.85
CA GLY A 43 -26.54 -3.13 30.55
C GLY A 43 -26.98 -1.73 30.09
N LYS A 44 -28.06 -1.62 29.31
CA LYS A 44 -28.66 -0.32 28.93
C LYS A 44 -29.13 0.46 30.15
N LYS A 45 -29.78 -0.21 31.11
CA LYS A 45 -30.23 0.42 32.37
C LYS A 45 -29.04 0.95 33.15
N LEU A 46 -27.99 0.14 33.33
CA LEU A 46 -26.75 0.54 34.00
C LEU A 46 -26.08 1.73 33.32
N TYR A 47 -26.06 1.73 31.98
CA TYR A 47 -25.53 2.85 31.21
C TYR A 47 -26.30 4.17 31.46
N LEU A 48 -27.61 4.11 31.44
CA LEU A 48 -28.46 5.29 31.69
C LEU A 48 -28.31 5.84 33.10
N GLU A 49 -28.11 4.95 34.07
CA GLU A 49 -27.95 5.31 35.48
C GLU A 49 -26.56 5.90 35.81
N GLY A 50 -25.48 5.37 35.21
CA GLY A 50 -24.12 5.71 35.61
C GLY A 50 -23.27 6.42 34.56
N CYS A 51 -23.57 6.30 33.25
CA CYS A 51 -22.68 6.74 32.17
C CYS A 51 -23.25 7.89 31.33
N SER A 52 -24.60 7.97 31.25
CA SER A 52 -25.30 8.90 30.36
C SER A 52 -25.03 10.37 30.68
N GLY A 53 -24.74 10.70 31.95
CA GLY A 53 -24.42 12.06 32.36
C GLY A 53 -23.17 12.66 31.70
N CYS A 54 -22.21 11.81 31.31
CA CYS A 54 -20.99 12.22 30.61
C CYS A 54 -21.05 11.91 29.13
N HIS A 55 -21.57 10.71 28.75
CA HIS A 55 -21.53 10.19 27.38
C HIS A 55 -22.83 10.44 26.59
N GLY A 56 -23.83 11.11 27.18
CA GLY A 56 -25.15 11.34 26.58
C GLY A 56 -26.10 10.14 26.73
N PRO A 57 -27.43 10.34 26.72
CA PRO A 57 -28.42 9.27 26.94
C PRO A 57 -28.47 8.24 25.81
N THR A 58 -28.04 8.57 24.60
CA THR A 58 -27.90 7.67 23.44
C THR A 58 -26.45 7.41 23.09
N ALA A 59 -25.53 7.73 24.01
CA ALA A 59 -24.08 7.59 23.89
C ALA A 59 -23.47 8.51 22.78
N GLU A 60 -24.15 9.54 22.43
CA GLU A 60 -23.77 10.54 21.43
C GLU A 60 -22.59 11.44 21.84
N GLY A 61 -22.14 11.30 23.07
CA GLY A 61 -21.10 12.14 23.65
C GLY A 61 -21.66 13.32 24.43
N GLY A 62 -20.78 14.08 25.02
CA GLY A 62 -21.06 15.27 25.83
C GLY A 62 -19.76 15.71 26.49
N ARG A 63 -19.70 15.62 27.80
CA ARG A 63 -18.46 15.81 28.56
C ARG A 63 -17.44 14.69 28.32
N GLY A 64 -17.95 13.43 28.12
CA GLY A 64 -17.20 12.28 27.67
C GLY A 64 -17.31 12.07 26.14
N PRO A 65 -16.47 11.21 25.56
CA PRO A 65 -16.48 10.94 24.13
C PRO A 65 -17.79 10.32 23.64
N ASN A 66 -18.07 10.46 22.33
CA ASN A 66 -19.16 9.77 21.66
C ASN A 66 -18.87 8.28 21.54
N LEU A 67 -19.56 7.45 22.31
CA LEU A 67 -19.43 5.99 22.27
C LEU A 67 -20.30 5.35 21.16
N ALA A 68 -21.32 6.05 20.69
CA ALA A 68 -22.22 5.54 19.67
C ALA A 68 -21.61 5.53 18.25
N GLN A 69 -20.54 6.32 18.00
CA GLN A 69 -19.71 6.21 16.78
C GLN A 69 -18.95 4.90 16.71
N GLY A 70 -18.65 4.30 17.86
CA GLY A 70 -18.24 2.93 17.96
C GLY A 70 -16.78 2.61 17.81
N ASP A 71 -15.95 3.50 17.29
CA ASP A 71 -14.54 3.20 16.99
C ASP A 71 -13.74 2.79 18.23
N GLN A 72 -13.92 3.52 19.34
CA GLN A 72 -13.29 3.19 20.61
C GLN A 72 -13.80 1.87 21.21
N ILE A 73 -15.10 1.59 21.08
CA ILE A 73 -15.70 0.36 21.61
C ILE A 73 -15.37 -0.84 20.73
N ARG A 74 -15.46 -0.69 19.39
CA ARG A 74 -15.18 -1.77 18.44
C ARG A 74 -13.70 -2.15 18.40
N GLY A 75 -12.80 -1.17 18.47
CA GLY A 75 -11.35 -1.38 18.44
C GLY A 75 -10.76 -1.89 19.75
N ALA A 76 -11.48 -1.77 20.88
CA ALA A 76 -10.99 -2.24 22.17
C ALA A 76 -11.29 -3.73 22.36
N THR A 77 -10.37 -4.49 22.97
CA THR A 77 -10.63 -5.85 23.46
C THR A 77 -11.59 -5.81 24.65
N ASN A 78 -12.26 -6.92 24.94
CA ASN A 78 -13.09 -7.00 26.16
C ASN A 78 -12.26 -6.82 27.44
N ARG A 79 -11.02 -7.31 27.45
CA ARG A 79 -10.05 -7.06 28.54
C ARG A 79 -9.82 -5.56 28.74
N GLN A 80 -9.62 -4.81 27.66
CA GLN A 80 -9.45 -3.34 27.73
C GLN A 80 -10.72 -2.65 28.22
N LEU A 81 -11.90 -3.05 27.71
CA LEU A 81 -13.17 -2.51 28.19
C LEU A 81 -13.42 -2.80 29.66
N VAL A 82 -13.12 -4.01 30.14
CA VAL A 82 -13.19 -4.34 31.57
C VAL A 82 -12.26 -3.42 32.35
N ALA A 83 -11.00 -3.28 31.97
CA ALA A 83 -10.04 -2.41 32.66
C ALA A 83 -10.52 -0.95 32.72
N VAL A 84 -10.97 -0.39 31.58
CA VAL A 84 -11.52 0.99 31.52
C VAL A 84 -12.72 1.15 32.46
N LEU A 85 -13.61 0.17 32.53
CA LEU A 85 -14.81 0.25 33.38
C LEU A 85 -14.49 0.02 34.87
N THR A 86 -13.50 -0.82 35.20
CA THR A 86 -13.17 -1.13 36.60
C THR A 86 -12.15 -0.17 37.20
N GLU A 87 -11.24 0.38 36.41
CA GLU A 87 -10.13 1.22 36.87
C GLU A 87 -10.30 2.72 36.50
N GLY A 88 -11.21 3.00 35.56
CA GLY A 88 -11.34 4.31 34.96
C GLY A 88 -10.23 4.58 33.94
N VAL A 89 -10.14 5.83 33.46
CA VAL A 89 -9.08 6.26 32.54
C VAL A 89 -8.15 7.23 33.27
N LYS A 90 -6.96 6.76 33.58
CA LYS A 90 -5.98 7.53 34.34
C LYS A 90 -5.62 8.84 33.63
N GLY A 91 -5.73 9.95 34.36
CA GLY A 91 -5.46 11.27 33.80
C GLY A 91 -6.63 11.92 33.05
N SER A 92 -7.84 11.31 33.13
CA SER A 92 -9.08 11.84 32.58
C SER A 92 -10.17 11.96 33.67
N ASP A 93 -11.31 12.56 33.30
CA ASP A 93 -12.49 12.66 34.17
C ASP A 93 -13.33 11.36 34.24
N MET A 94 -12.92 10.28 33.62
CA MET A 94 -13.62 9.00 33.66
C MET A 94 -13.22 8.20 34.89
N PRO A 95 -14.10 8.08 35.92
CA PRO A 95 -13.79 7.35 37.12
C PRO A 95 -14.01 5.83 36.94
N PRO A 96 -13.51 5.00 37.88
CA PRO A 96 -13.96 3.60 38.03
C PRO A 96 -15.48 3.52 38.18
N SER A 97 -16.11 2.56 37.50
CA SER A 97 -17.57 2.38 37.58
C SER A 97 -18.09 1.89 38.92
N GLY A 98 -17.23 1.23 39.70
CA GLY A 98 -17.64 0.58 40.96
C GLY A 98 -18.61 -0.60 40.79
N LEU A 99 -18.85 -1.06 39.57
CA LEU A 99 -19.79 -2.14 39.28
C LEU A 99 -19.19 -3.51 39.57
N PRO A 100 -19.99 -4.46 40.09
CA PRO A 100 -19.62 -5.87 40.18
C PRO A 100 -19.34 -6.47 38.80
N SER A 101 -18.49 -7.50 38.71
CA SER A 101 -18.03 -8.08 37.46
C SER A 101 -19.18 -8.52 36.52
N ASP A 102 -20.24 -9.11 37.02
CA ASP A 102 -21.42 -9.49 36.24
C ASP A 102 -22.10 -8.29 35.60
N LYS A 103 -22.14 -7.15 36.28
CA LYS A 103 -22.70 -5.89 35.81
C LYS A 103 -21.79 -5.23 34.78
N VAL A 104 -20.48 -5.32 34.97
CA VAL A 104 -19.50 -4.85 33.94
C VAL A 104 -19.72 -5.62 32.63
N TRP A 105 -19.91 -6.94 32.68
CA TRP A 105 -20.18 -7.75 31.49
C TRP A 105 -21.52 -7.41 30.82
N GLN A 106 -22.58 -7.11 31.59
CA GLN A 106 -23.85 -6.63 31.04
C GLN A 106 -23.69 -5.28 30.36
N LEU A 107 -22.92 -4.36 30.95
CA LEU A 107 -22.63 -3.06 30.36
C LEU A 107 -21.83 -3.19 29.05
N ILE A 108 -20.80 -4.07 29.04
CA ILE A 108 -20.04 -4.35 27.82
C ILE A 108 -20.94 -4.98 26.75
N ALA A 109 -21.84 -5.89 27.10
CA ALA A 109 -22.79 -6.47 26.16
C ALA A 109 -23.68 -5.39 25.52
N TYR A 110 -24.16 -4.41 26.31
CA TYR A 110 -24.90 -3.27 25.80
C TYR A 110 -24.07 -2.37 24.88
N LEU A 111 -22.84 -2.01 25.29
CA LEU A 111 -21.96 -1.15 24.49
C LEU A 111 -21.60 -1.81 23.16
N ARG A 112 -21.29 -3.11 23.17
CA ARG A 112 -21.05 -3.91 21.95
C ARG A 112 -22.29 -3.95 21.04
N ASN A 113 -23.47 -4.17 21.62
CA ASN A 113 -24.73 -4.16 20.86
C ASN A 113 -25.07 -2.77 20.29
N LEU A 114 -24.82 -1.70 21.07
CA LEU A 114 -25.04 -0.32 20.63
C LEU A 114 -24.17 0.03 19.41
N THR A 115 -22.95 -0.49 19.37
CA THR A 115 -21.95 -0.21 18.33
C THR A 115 -21.85 -1.33 17.29
N ALA A 116 -22.62 -2.41 17.44
CA ALA A 116 -22.66 -3.50 16.47
C ALA A 116 -23.08 -2.95 15.10
N VAL A 117 -22.26 -3.25 14.11
CA VAL A 117 -22.56 -2.85 12.72
C VAL A 117 -23.77 -3.64 12.20
N ALA A 118 -24.46 -3.08 11.24
CA ALA A 118 -25.67 -3.70 10.72
C ALA A 118 -25.43 -5.08 10.11
N PHE A 119 -24.25 -5.31 9.53
CA PHE A 119 -23.85 -6.58 8.93
C PHE A 119 -23.84 -7.74 9.95
N ASP A 120 -23.43 -7.49 11.19
CA ASP A 120 -23.34 -8.48 12.25
C ASP A 120 -24.65 -8.64 13.02
N SER A 121 -25.71 -7.92 12.60
CA SER A 121 -27.03 -7.91 13.22
C SER A 121 -28.10 -8.46 12.26
N MET A 122 -29.19 -9.00 12.80
CA MET A 122 -30.31 -9.46 11.99
C MET A 122 -31.28 -8.29 11.70
N ALA A 123 -31.70 -8.16 10.44
CA ALA A 123 -32.75 -7.25 10.04
C ALA A 123 -34.09 -7.96 9.93
N ALA A 124 -35.18 -7.23 10.16
CA ALA A 124 -36.53 -7.75 10.04
C ALA A 124 -37.06 -7.86 8.58
N GLY A 125 -36.39 -7.15 7.66
CA GLY A 125 -36.82 -7.04 6.26
C GLY A 125 -36.21 -8.11 5.34
N ASP A 126 -36.71 -8.15 4.10
CA ASP A 126 -36.22 -8.99 3.01
C ASP A 126 -35.13 -8.28 2.20
N VAL A 127 -33.94 -8.89 2.12
CA VAL A 127 -32.75 -8.33 1.43
C VAL A 127 -32.97 -8.18 -0.06
N ARG A 128 -33.68 -9.12 -0.70
CA ARG A 128 -33.94 -9.11 -2.15
C ARG A 128 -34.92 -8.01 -2.53
N ALA A 129 -36.04 -7.92 -1.79
CA ALA A 129 -36.98 -6.83 -1.95
C ALA A 129 -36.33 -5.46 -1.72
N GLY A 130 -35.43 -5.34 -0.73
CA GLY A 130 -34.64 -4.14 -0.48
C GLY A 130 -33.70 -3.78 -1.65
N ASN A 131 -33.07 -4.75 -2.30
CA ASN A 131 -32.28 -4.53 -3.50
C ASN A 131 -33.12 -4.00 -4.67
N GLU A 132 -34.31 -4.62 -4.91
CA GLU A 132 -35.23 -4.18 -5.94
C GLU A 132 -35.74 -2.75 -5.70
N LEU A 133 -36.03 -2.41 -4.46
CA LEU A 133 -36.40 -1.04 -4.05
C LEU A 133 -35.28 -0.04 -4.27
N PHE A 134 -34.06 -0.38 -3.84
CA PHE A 134 -32.89 0.50 -3.90
C PHE A 134 -32.58 0.95 -5.33
N PHE A 135 -32.52 0.01 -6.26
CA PHE A 135 -32.25 0.29 -7.67
C PHE A 135 -33.46 0.59 -8.51
N GLY A 136 -34.67 0.43 -7.94
CA GLY A 136 -35.98 0.62 -8.60
C GLY A 136 -36.74 1.82 -8.05
N THR A 137 -37.91 1.58 -7.47
CA THR A 137 -38.90 2.59 -7.13
C THR A 137 -38.49 3.58 -6.03
N ALA A 138 -37.61 3.18 -5.10
CA ALA A 138 -37.08 4.10 -4.08
C ALA A 138 -36.04 5.07 -4.67
N GLY A 139 -35.39 4.73 -5.81
CA GLY A 139 -34.52 5.61 -6.56
C GLY A 139 -33.15 5.89 -5.91
N CYS A 140 -32.76 5.13 -4.89
CA CYS A 140 -31.53 5.36 -4.15
C CYS A 140 -30.30 5.22 -5.06
N GLY A 141 -30.30 4.25 -5.97
CA GLY A 141 -29.27 3.99 -6.97
C GLY A 141 -29.07 5.11 -7.99
N GLN A 142 -29.88 6.15 -8.03
CA GLN A 142 -29.63 7.33 -8.88
C GLN A 142 -28.49 8.20 -8.33
N CYS A 143 -28.31 8.19 -7.01
CA CYS A 143 -27.33 9.01 -6.31
C CYS A 143 -26.24 8.21 -5.59
N HIS A 144 -26.52 6.97 -5.22
CA HIS A 144 -25.59 6.10 -4.48
C HIS A 144 -25.09 4.94 -5.33
N THR A 145 -23.83 4.59 -5.13
CA THR A 145 -23.24 3.39 -5.74
C THR A 145 -23.10 2.27 -4.72
N ILE A 146 -23.30 1.02 -5.18
CA ILE A 146 -22.99 -0.21 -4.47
C ILE A 146 -22.25 -1.12 -5.44
N ARG A 147 -21.00 -1.50 -5.13
CA ARG A 147 -20.13 -2.33 -5.97
C ARG A 147 -20.07 -1.84 -7.43
N GLY A 148 -19.86 -0.53 -7.58
CA GLY A 148 -19.79 0.13 -8.89
C GLY A 148 -21.10 0.31 -9.63
N ARG A 149 -22.23 -0.21 -9.12
CA ARG A 149 -23.56 -0.03 -9.70
C ARG A 149 -24.27 1.14 -9.02
N GLY A 150 -24.82 2.06 -9.82
CA GLY A 150 -25.57 3.22 -9.33
C GLY A 150 -25.02 4.53 -9.86
N GLY A 151 -25.32 5.64 -9.21
CA GLY A 151 -25.03 7.01 -9.65
C GLY A 151 -24.40 7.89 -8.58
N PHE A 152 -24.39 9.18 -8.87
CA PHE A 152 -23.75 10.21 -8.06
C PHE A 152 -24.75 11.38 -7.79
N PRO A 153 -24.48 12.27 -6.82
CA PRO A 153 -23.23 12.46 -6.06
C PRO A 153 -23.28 11.89 -4.64
N GLY A 154 -24.14 10.95 -4.32
CA GLY A 154 -24.21 10.35 -2.98
C GLY A 154 -22.97 9.51 -2.63
N PRO A 155 -22.73 9.23 -1.35
CA PRO A 155 -21.64 8.33 -0.94
C PRO A 155 -21.84 6.91 -1.49
N ASP A 156 -20.72 6.24 -1.73
CA ASP A 156 -20.68 4.80 -1.99
C ASP A 156 -21.14 4.04 -0.75
N LEU A 157 -22.00 3.05 -0.94
CA LEU A 157 -22.60 2.26 0.13
C LEU A 157 -22.15 0.80 0.13
N SER A 158 -21.10 0.46 -0.63
CA SER A 158 -20.59 -0.92 -0.81
C SER A 158 -20.17 -1.59 0.50
N ASN A 159 -19.79 -0.80 1.52
CA ASN A 159 -19.38 -1.28 2.84
C ASN A 159 -20.29 -0.79 3.97
N ILE A 160 -21.42 -0.16 3.66
CA ILE A 160 -22.20 0.56 4.65
C ILE A 160 -22.70 -0.33 5.80
N GLY A 161 -22.98 -1.60 5.53
CA GLY A 161 -23.38 -2.58 6.54
C GLY A 161 -22.27 -2.90 7.56
N ARG A 162 -21.00 -2.76 7.17
CA ARG A 162 -19.83 -2.94 8.05
C ARG A 162 -19.40 -1.68 8.79
N VAL A 163 -19.93 -0.53 8.36
CA VAL A 163 -19.54 0.77 8.91
C VAL A 163 -20.57 1.31 9.89
N ARG A 164 -21.88 1.11 9.62
CA ARG A 164 -22.95 1.71 10.41
C ARG A 164 -23.89 0.68 11.04
N PRO A 165 -24.35 0.93 12.28
CA PRO A 165 -25.44 0.16 12.89
C PRO A 165 -26.79 0.49 12.24
N PHE A 166 -27.76 -0.42 12.33
CA PHE A 166 -29.11 -0.23 11.77
C PHE A 166 -29.78 1.07 12.21
N ARG A 167 -29.54 1.51 13.45
CA ARG A 167 -30.10 2.77 13.95
C ARG A 167 -29.66 3.96 13.10
N GLN A 168 -28.35 4.05 12.78
CA GLN A 168 -27.83 5.16 11.96
C GLN A 168 -28.30 5.06 10.50
N LEU A 169 -28.41 3.84 9.95
CA LEU A 169 -28.94 3.65 8.60
C LEU A 169 -30.40 4.13 8.52
N ARG A 170 -31.21 3.80 9.53
CA ARG A 170 -32.59 4.24 9.63
C ARG A 170 -32.72 5.76 9.77
N GLU A 171 -31.90 6.36 10.64
CA GLU A 171 -31.83 7.82 10.83
C GLU A 171 -31.48 8.52 9.53
N SER A 172 -30.41 8.09 8.85
CA SER A 172 -30.00 8.66 7.55
C SER A 172 -31.08 8.55 6.48
N LEU A 173 -31.92 7.50 6.51
CA LEU A 173 -33.00 7.30 5.57
C LEU A 173 -34.21 8.18 5.90
N LEU A 174 -34.54 8.35 7.17
CA LEU A 174 -35.77 9.03 7.62
C LEU A 174 -35.59 10.51 7.95
N ASP A 175 -34.35 10.94 8.25
CA ASP A 175 -33.94 12.30 8.52
C ASP A 175 -32.52 12.57 7.96
N PRO A 176 -32.39 12.72 6.63
CA PRO A 176 -31.11 12.89 5.98
C PRO A 176 -30.42 14.23 6.32
N ASP A 177 -31.11 15.15 6.96
CA ASP A 177 -30.55 16.42 7.43
C ASP A 177 -29.90 16.28 8.82
N ALA A 178 -30.24 15.23 9.58
CA ALA A 178 -29.70 15.03 10.94
C ALA A 178 -28.16 14.93 10.95
N GLN A 179 -27.59 14.25 9.96
CA GLN A 179 -26.13 14.13 9.81
C GLN A 179 -25.75 14.00 8.33
N ILE A 180 -25.18 15.06 7.76
CA ILE A 180 -24.62 15.04 6.41
C ILE A 180 -23.17 14.60 6.54
N ALA A 181 -22.80 13.54 5.79
CA ALA A 181 -21.41 13.04 5.79
C ALA A 181 -20.42 14.08 5.26
N ASP A 182 -19.21 14.10 5.81
CA ASP A 182 -18.15 15.01 5.37
C ASP A 182 -17.85 14.84 3.88
N GLY A 183 -17.71 15.95 3.17
CA GLY A 183 -17.52 15.96 1.72
C GLY A 183 -18.80 15.68 0.90
N TYR A 184 -19.99 15.70 1.51
CA TYR A 184 -21.27 15.51 0.82
C TYR A 184 -22.25 16.67 1.02
N GLY A 185 -21.79 17.80 1.54
CA GLY A 185 -22.57 19.04 1.58
C GLY A 185 -22.86 19.56 0.17
N GLY A 186 -24.14 19.84 -0.12
CA GLY A 186 -24.56 20.35 -1.41
C GLY A 186 -23.99 21.75 -1.69
N VAL A 187 -23.49 21.98 -2.90
CA VAL A 187 -22.89 23.26 -3.33
C VAL A 187 -23.26 23.59 -4.77
N THR A 188 -23.37 24.87 -5.05
CA THR A 188 -23.45 25.43 -6.40
C THR A 188 -22.36 26.49 -6.54
N VAL A 189 -21.52 26.37 -7.56
CA VAL A 189 -20.43 27.29 -7.87
C VAL A 189 -20.67 27.92 -9.22
N THR A 190 -20.52 29.25 -9.30
CA THR A 190 -20.49 29.98 -10.56
C THR A 190 -19.09 30.51 -10.80
N THR A 191 -18.49 30.14 -11.94
CA THR A 191 -17.15 30.59 -12.33
C THR A 191 -17.20 32.04 -12.88
N LYS A 192 -16.03 32.68 -13.00
CA LYS A 192 -15.90 34.00 -13.64
C LYS A 192 -16.25 33.96 -15.13
N SER A 193 -16.09 32.79 -15.77
CA SER A 193 -16.55 32.60 -17.16
C SER A 193 -18.06 32.41 -17.30
N GLY A 194 -18.81 32.36 -16.20
CA GLY A 194 -20.27 32.22 -16.22
C GLY A 194 -20.77 30.77 -16.16
N GLN A 195 -19.86 29.77 -16.11
CA GLN A 195 -20.26 28.38 -15.96
C GLN A 195 -20.81 28.12 -14.54
N THR A 196 -21.94 27.43 -14.44
CA THR A 196 -22.52 26.99 -13.16
C THR A 196 -22.31 25.48 -12.99
N ILE A 197 -21.76 25.08 -11.85
CA ILE A 197 -21.45 23.69 -11.48
C ILE A 197 -22.17 23.42 -10.15
N ALA A 198 -23.00 22.38 -10.12
CA ALA A 198 -23.72 21.94 -8.93
C ALA A 198 -23.32 20.49 -8.58
N GLY A 199 -23.25 20.20 -7.29
CA GLY A 199 -22.86 18.88 -6.78
C GLY A 199 -22.65 18.89 -5.28
N VAL A 200 -21.75 18.06 -4.79
CA VAL A 200 -21.28 18.05 -3.41
C VAL A 200 -19.85 18.56 -3.31
N ALA A 201 -19.55 19.34 -2.28
CA ALA A 201 -18.20 19.84 -2.02
C ALA A 201 -17.36 18.75 -1.35
N ARG A 202 -16.40 18.20 -2.09
CA ARG A 202 -15.48 17.18 -1.58
C ARG A 202 -14.36 17.81 -0.73
N ASP A 203 -13.91 18.99 -1.12
CA ASP A 203 -12.97 19.82 -0.36
C ASP A 203 -13.25 21.29 -0.64
N ASN A 204 -13.02 22.14 0.34
CA ASN A 204 -13.18 23.59 0.22
C ASN A 204 -12.19 24.32 1.12
N THR A 205 -11.26 25.01 0.50
CA THR A 205 -10.22 25.80 1.17
C THR A 205 -10.31 27.27 0.79
N ASN A 206 -9.43 28.10 1.31
CA ASN A 206 -9.32 29.50 0.91
C ASN A 206 -8.89 29.67 -0.57
N TYR A 207 -8.25 28.66 -1.17
CA TYR A 207 -7.63 28.77 -2.50
C TYR A 207 -8.34 27.94 -3.58
N ALA A 208 -9.00 26.86 -3.19
CA ALA A 208 -9.60 25.93 -4.13
C ALA A 208 -10.90 25.31 -3.59
N ILE A 209 -11.75 24.84 -4.49
CA ILE A 209 -12.91 24.01 -4.18
C ILE A 209 -12.98 22.83 -5.14
N GLN A 210 -13.31 21.66 -4.60
CA GLN A 210 -13.53 20.44 -5.38
C GLN A 210 -15.03 20.07 -5.30
N ILE A 211 -15.65 19.79 -6.43
CA ILE A 211 -17.07 19.48 -6.54
C ILE A 211 -17.23 18.17 -7.28
N LEU A 212 -17.93 17.19 -6.67
CA LEU A 212 -18.39 16.00 -7.35
C LEU A 212 -19.79 16.27 -7.87
N ASP A 213 -19.97 16.24 -9.19
CA ASP A 213 -21.27 16.47 -9.83
C ASP A 213 -22.10 15.17 -9.97
N ALA A 214 -23.34 15.30 -10.44
CA ALA A 214 -24.25 14.17 -10.61
C ALA A 214 -23.83 13.16 -11.70
N ARG A 215 -22.81 13.46 -12.50
CA ARG A 215 -22.23 12.55 -13.51
C ARG A 215 -21.00 11.81 -12.99
N GLY A 216 -20.57 12.11 -11.75
CA GLY A 216 -19.36 11.54 -11.17
C GLY A 216 -18.08 12.27 -11.61
N GLU A 217 -18.20 13.47 -12.19
CA GLU A 217 -17.05 14.29 -12.56
C GLU A 217 -16.59 15.15 -11.38
N ILE A 218 -15.26 15.19 -11.17
CA ILE A 218 -14.65 16.02 -10.13
C ILE A 218 -14.15 17.31 -10.75
N HIS A 219 -14.82 18.41 -10.44
CA HIS A 219 -14.41 19.76 -10.84
C HIS A 219 -13.47 20.34 -9.79
N ARG A 220 -12.23 20.61 -10.18
CA ARG A 220 -11.17 21.15 -9.32
C ARG A 220 -10.93 22.61 -9.68
N LEU A 221 -11.56 23.52 -8.95
CA LEU A 221 -11.59 24.94 -9.24
C LEU A 221 -10.69 25.73 -8.30
N LEU A 222 -9.91 26.66 -8.83
CA LEU A 222 -9.23 27.65 -8.01
C LEU A 222 -10.23 28.75 -7.64
N LYS A 223 -10.17 29.25 -6.41
CA LYS A 223 -11.02 30.35 -5.95
C LYS A 223 -10.82 31.64 -6.74
N SER A 224 -9.63 31.81 -7.32
CA SER A 224 -9.35 32.89 -8.28
C SER A 224 -10.27 32.87 -9.51
N ASP A 225 -10.75 31.70 -9.92
CA ASP A 225 -11.61 31.51 -11.11
C ASP A 225 -13.08 31.44 -10.78
N VAL A 226 -13.41 31.49 -9.49
CA VAL A 226 -14.77 31.41 -8.99
C VAL A 226 -15.31 32.83 -8.75
N ARG A 227 -16.55 33.06 -9.18
CA ARG A 227 -17.32 34.28 -8.89
C ARG A 227 -18.15 34.14 -7.63
N GLU A 228 -18.80 32.98 -7.44
CA GLU A 228 -19.72 32.74 -6.34
C GLU A 228 -19.74 31.28 -5.92
N VAL A 229 -19.87 31.04 -4.61
CA VAL A 229 -20.08 29.71 -4.00
C VAL A 229 -21.27 29.77 -3.08
N THR A 230 -22.28 28.97 -3.33
CA THR A 230 -23.49 28.86 -2.50
C THR A 230 -23.61 27.46 -1.93
N PHE A 231 -23.53 27.33 -0.60
CA PHE A 231 -23.71 26.06 0.10
C PHE A 231 -25.19 25.87 0.49
N ARG A 232 -25.68 24.64 0.30
CA ARG A 232 -27.01 24.25 0.79
C ARG A 232 -26.91 23.86 2.27
N LYS A 233 -27.89 24.26 3.06
CA LYS A 233 -27.98 23.88 4.48
C LYS A 233 -28.60 22.49 4.69
N LYS A 234 -29.21 21.93 3.65
CA LYS A 234 -29.91 20.64 3.68
C LYS A 234 -29.17 19.61 2.81
N SER A 235 -29.33 18.35 3.18
CA SER A 235 -28.87 17.22 2.39
C SER A 235 -29.46 17.27 0.96
N LEU A 236 -28.71 16.74 0.00
CA LEU A 236 -29.24 16.45 -1.34
C LEU A 236 -30.12 15.20 -1.35
N MET A 237 -30.01 14.34 -0.33
CA MET A 237 -30.85 13.15 -0.16
C MET A 237 -32.30 13.60 0.17
N PRO A 238 -33.33 13.08 -0.54
CA PRO A 238 -34.71 13.43 -0.25
C PRO A 238 -35.13 13.07 1.17
N GLY A 239 -35.88 13.96 1.83
CA GLY A 239 -36.41 13.77 3.21
C GLY A 239 -37.85 13.21 3.25
N ASP A 240 -38.40 12.79 2.11
CA ASP A 240 -39.81 12.38 1.98
C ASP A 240 -40.06 10.86 1.94
N PHE A 241 -39.02 10.05 2.32
CA PHE A 241 -39.14 8.59 2.28
C PHE A 241 -40.25 8.04 3.19
N LYS A 242 -40.52 8.70 4.34
CA LYS A 242 -41.65 8.32 5.21
C LYS A 242 -43.02 8.38 4.51
N GLN A 243 -43.15 9.28 3.54
CA GLN A 243 -44.41 9.47 2.80
C GLN A 243 -44.49 8.56 1.58
N ARG A 244 -43.34 8.23 0.98
CA ARG A 244 -43.28 7.48 -0.28
C ARG A 244 -43.13 5.96 -0.10
N LEU A 245 -42.62 5.51 1.04
CA LEU A 245 -42.33 4.11 1.33
C LEU A 245 -43.17 3.61 2.50
N SER A 246 -43.64 2.37 2.41
CA SER A 246 -44.27 1.70 3.54
C SER A 246 -43.25 1.35 4.63
N ALA A 247 -43.73 1.06 5.84
CA ALA A 247 -42.86 0.59 6.92
C ALA A 247 -42.12 -0.70 6.51
N ALA A 248 -42.75 -1.61 5.77
CA ALA A 248 -42.11 -2.83 5.27
C ALA A 248 -41.00 -2.53 4.23
N ASP A 249 -41.20 -1.57 3.35
CA ASP A 249 -40.20 -1.15 2.37
C ASP A 249 -38.95 -0.56 3.05
N ILE A 250 -39.16 0.21 4.13
CA ILE A 250 -38.07 0.76 4.93
C ILE A 250 -37.28 -0.38 5.57
N GLU A 251 -37.92 -1.39 6.17
CA GLU A 251 -37.23 -2.54 6.74
C GLU A 251 -36.50 -3.35 5.68
N ASN A 252 -37.06 -3.53 4.48
CA ASN A 252 -36.43 -4.21 3.35
C ASN A 252 -35.16 -3.46 2.89
N LEU A 253 -35.22 -2.13 2.74
CA LEU A 253 -34.06 -1.31 2.43
C LEU A 253 -32.97 -1.41 3.51
N LEU A 254 -33.34 -1.37 4.78
CA LEU A 254 -32.39 -1.53 5.89
C LEU A 254 -31.75 -2.92 5.88
N ALA A 255 -32.55 -3.97 5.62
CA ALA A 255 -32.02 -5.33 5.48
C ALA A 255 -31.00 -5.42 4.34
N PHE A 256 -31.30 -4.85 3.19
CA PHE A 256 -30.40 -4.80 2.05
C PHE A 256 -29.11 -4.02 2.36
N LEU A 257 -29.24 -2.79 2.89
CA LEU A 257 -28.08 -1.95 3.23
C LEU A 257 -27.21 -2.59 4.34
N GLY A 258 -27.84 -3.23 5.33
CA GLY A 258 -27.12 -3.92 6.40
C GLY A 258 -26.28 -5.09 5.92
N ARG A 259 -26.56 -5.66 4.75
CA ARG A 259 -25.76 -6.75 4.15
C ARG A 259 -24.70 -6.27 3.16
N GLN A 260 -24.52 -4.96 3.00
CA GLN A 260 -23.49 -4.47 2.09
C GLN A 260 -22.11 -4.55 2.74
N SER A 261 -21.24 -5.36 2.13
CA SER A 261 -19.83 -5.55 2.48
C SER A 261 -19.03 -5.91 1.23
N LEU A 262 -17.89 -5.32 1.03
CA LEU A 262 -16.96 -5.75 -0.03
C LEU A 262 -16.27 -7.05 0.33
N ARG A 263 -15.96 -7.25 1.63
CA ARG A 263 -15.38 -8.49 2.17
C ARG A 263 -16.47 -9.45 2.62
N GLY A 264 -16.27 -10.72 2.32
CA GLY A 264 -17.20 -11.79 2.66
C GLY A 264 -18.31 -11.91 1.62
N SER A 265 -18.39 -13.05 1.00
CA SER A 265 -19.38 -13.38 -0.01
C SER A 265 -20.63 -13.95 0.62
N ASP A 266 -21.58 -13.14 1.02
CA ASP A 266 -22.95 -13.64 1.03
C ASP A 266 -23.43 -13.62 -0.43
N ALA A 267 -23.59 -14.80 -1.01
CA ALA A 267 -23.96 -15.06 -2.40
C ALA A 267 -25.30 -14.42 -2.84
N VAL A 268 -26.00 -13.75 -1.95
CA VAL A 268 -27.31 -13.10 -2.19
C VAL A 268 -27.18 -11.82 -3.03
N VAL A 269 -25.99 -11.29 -3.25
CA VAL A 269 -25.77 -10.04 -4.02
C VAL A 269 -25.15 -10.29 -5.40
N GLN A 270 -24.89 -11.55 -5.77
CA GLN A 270 -24.41 -11.93 -7.10
C GLN A 270 -25.53 -11.99 -8.14
N GLY A 271 -26.34 -10.94 -8.22
CA GLY A 271 -27.11 -10.66 -9.43
C GLY A 271 -26.13 -10.13 -10.48
N THR A 272 -26.07 -10.80 -11.64
CA THR A 272 -25.39 -10.29 -12.85
C THR A 272 -25.55 -8.78 -12.95
N LEU A 273 -24.41 -8.07 -12.93
CA LEU A 273 -24.37 -6.61 -13.11
C LEU A 273 -24.90 -6.25 -14.51
N PRO A 274 -26.12 -5.74 -14.68
CA PRO A 274 -26.53 -5.15 -15.95
C PRO A 274 -26.22 -3.65 -15.90
N GLY A 275 -25.43 -3.21 -16.82
CA GLY A 275 -25.27 -1.81 -17.13
C GLY A 275 -23.91 -1.25 -16.72
N ALA A 276 -23.03 -1.18 -17.73
CA ALA A 276 -21.87 -0.31 -17.68
C ALA A 276 -22.30 1.09 -17.24
N LEU A 277 -21.52 1.71 -16.36
CA LEU A 277 -21.58 3.14 -16.11
C LEU A 277 -21.59 3.88 -17.46
N PRO A 278 -22.31 4.99 -17.61
CA PRO A 278 -22.19 5.81 -18.81
C PRO A 278 -20.72 6.08 -19.07
N ALA A 279 -20.28 5.92 -20.32
CA ALA A 279 -18.92 6.15 -20.75
C ALA A 279 -18.53 7.60 -20.43
N ALA A 280 -18.04 7.84 -19.24
CA ALA A 280 -17.30 9.06 -18.90
C ALA A 280 -15.88 8.92 -19.47
N VAL A 281 -15.21 10.00 -19.73
CA VAL A 281 -13.84 10.15 -20.22
C VAL A 281 -13.01 8.89 -20.06
N PRO A 282 -12.42 8.30 -21.12
CA PRO A 282 -11.74 7.01 -21.05
C PRO A 282 -10.73 7.03 -19.92
N GLY A 283 -10.83 6.04 -19.02
CA GLY A 283 -9.88 5.84 -17.91
C GLY A 283 -8.47 5.55 -18.42
N ALA A 284 -7.57 5.19 -17.52
CA ALA A 284 -6.19 4.83 -17.84
C ALA A 284 -6.16 3.53 -18.67
N THR A 285 -6.16 3.67 -20.00
CA THR A 285 -6.17 2.52 -20.92
C THR A 285 -4.87 1.74 -20.84
N TYR A 286 -4.91 0.46 -21.21
CA TYR A 286 -3.68 -0.35 -21.36
C TYR A 286 -2.65 0.32 -22.29
N ASP A 287 -3.10 0.95 -23.39
CA ASP A 287 -2.19 1.65 -24.31
C ASP A 287 -1.55 2.89 -23.67
N ALA A 288 -2.28 3.62 -22.83
CA ALA A 288 -1.71 4.72 -22.07
C ALA A 288 -0.65 4.25 -21.07
N ILE A 289 -0.88 3.12 -20.39
CA ILE A 289 0.09 2.52 -19.48
C ILE A 289 1.31 2.02 -20.25
N ARG A 290 1.11 1.37 -21.39
CA ARG A 290 2.17 0.88 -22.29
C ARG A 290 3.04 2.01 -22.87
N ALA A 291 2.47 3.19 -23.07
CA ALA A 291 3.22 4.36 -23.55
C ALA A 291 4.28 4.84 -22.55
N GLY A 292 4.18 4.44 -21.27
CA GLY A 292 5.14 4.76 -20.25
C GLY A 292 5.00 6.15 -19.62
N ALA A 293 6.01 6.56 -18.87
CA ALA A 293 6.04 7.84 -18.18
C ALA A 293 5.93 9.03 -19.17
N GLY A 294 5.18 10.03 -18.78
CA GLY A 294 4.94 11.25 -19.53
C GLY A 294 4.39 12.34 -18.63
N ALA A 295 3.27 12.97 -19.02
CA ALA A 295 2.54 13.86 -18.12
C ALA A 295 1.98 13.12 -16.89
N ASN A 296 1.70 11.82 -17.03
CA ASN A 296 1.23 10.93 -16.00
C ASN A 296 2.35 9.97 -15.53
N TRP A 297 2.11 9.29 -14.39
CA TRP A 297 2.95 8.22 -13.85
C TRP A 297 2.05 7.03 -13.49
N LEU A 298 1.92 6.03 -14.41
CA LEU A 298 0.83 5.07 -14.40
C LEU A 298 1.21 3.67 -13.88
N THR A 299 2.50 3.42 -13.66
CA THR A 299 3.00 2.18 -13.07
C THR A 299 3.98 2.49 -11.95
N TYR A 300 4.30 1.52 -11.13
CA TYR A 300 5.31 1.68 -10.07
C TYR A 300 6.63 2.26 -10.60
N ALA A 301 7.08 1.83 -11.77
CA ALA A 301 8.34 2.28 -12.38
C ALA A 301 8.17 3.40 -13.44
N GLY A 302 6.95 3.89 -13.67
CA GLY A 302 6.65 4.85 -14.72
C GLY A 302 6.43 4.21 -16.09
N ASP A 303 7.09 3.08 -16.36
CA ASP A 303 6.91 2.25 -17.56
C ASP A 303 6.93 0.77 -17.22
N TYR A 304 6.63 -0.08 -18.20
CA TYR A 304 6.70 -1.55 -18.03
C TYR A 304 8.14 -2.09 -18.09
N ALA A 305 9.08 -1.33 -18.65
CA ALA A 305 10.47 -1.74 -18.77
C ALA A 305 11.30 -1.53 -17.49
N GLY A 306 10.73 -0.86 -16.50
CA GLY A 306 11.39 -0.66 -15.21
C GLY A 306 12.42 0.47 -15.19
N HIS A 307 12.37 1.41 -16.15
CA HIS A 307 13.43 2.41 -16.33
C HIS A 307 13.43 3.51 -15.27
N ARG A 308 12.26 3.88 -14.72
CA ARG A 308 12.14 5.07 -13.86
C ARG A 308 12.80 6.29 -14.48
N ASP A 309 12.59 6.48 -15.78
CA ASP A 309 13.07 7.62 -16.56
C ASP A 309 11.90 8.47 -17.05
N SER A 310 11.99 9.76 -16.83
CA SER A 310 10.94 10.70 -17.22
C SER A 310 11.32 11.48 -18.49
N PRO A 311 10.45 11.57 -19.49
CA PRO A 311 10.68 12.39 -20.68
C PRO A 311 10.46 13.90 -20.44
N LEU A 312 10.06 14.32 -19.26
CA LEU A 312 9.73 15.71 -18.93
C LEU A 312 10.98 16.59 -18.92
N THR A 313 10.81 17.84 -19.35
CA THR A 313 11.94 18.73 -19.68
C THR A 313 11.91 20.11 -19.01
N GLN A 314 10.92 20.42 -18.17
CA GLN A 314 10.86 21.75 -17.55
C GLN A 314 11.91 21.94 -16.45
N ILE A 315 12.16 20.89 -15.65
CA ILE A 315 13.22 20.92 -14.63
C ILE A 315 14.52 20.42 -15.27
N THR A 316 15.55 21.25 -15.24
CA THR A 316 16.83 21.02 -15.90
C THR A 316 18.00 21.24 -14.94
N PRO A 317 19.22 20.78 -15.25
CA PRO A 317 20.41 21.12 -14.46
C PRO A 317 20.64 22.62 -14.26
N ALA A 318 20.18 23.45 -15.19
CA ALA A 318 20.35 24.91 -15.12
C ALA A 318 19.38 25.56 -14.12
N ASN A 319 18.16 25.03 -13.96
CA ASN A 319 17.13 25.65 -13.14
C ASN A 319 16.72 24.83 -11.90
N VAL A 320 17.28 23.65 -11.67
CA VAL A 320 16.92 22.77 -10.53
C VAL A 320 17.13 23.47 -9.17
N LYS A 321 18.04 24.44 -9.09
CA LYS A 321 18.25 25.27 -7.88
C LYS A 321 17.04 26.13 -7.52
N SER A 322 16.12 26.35 -8.45
CA SER A 322 14.87 27.08 -8.24
C SER A 322 13.70 26.17 -7.87
N VAL A 323 13.93 24.88 -7.67
CA VAL A 323 12.91 23.94 -7.21
C VAL A 323 12.64 24.17 -5.73
N VAL A 324 11.35 24.29 -5.39
CA VAL A 324 10.86 24.54 -4.03
C VAL A 324 9.73 23.58 -3.72
N SER A 325 9.43 23.38 -2.45
CA SER A 325 8.25 22.64 -2.01
C SER A 325 6.98 23.33 -2.51
N ALA A 326 6.11 22.60 -3.19
CA ALA A 326 4.81 23.05 -3.66
C ALA A 326 3.73 22.78 -2.60
N TRP A 327 3.74 21.58 -2.04
CA TRP A 327 2.83 21.14 -0.99
C TRP A 327 3.37 19.91 -0.27
N VAL A 328 2.85 19.69 0.92
CA VAL A 328 3.08 18.49 1.73
C VAL A 328 1.72 17.94 2.14
N TYR A 329 1.56 16.62 2.06
CA TYR A 329 0.37 15.91 2.53
C TYR A 329 0.76 14.92 3.61
N HIS A 330 0.22 15.07 4.81
CA HIS A 330 0.39 14.13 5.91
C HIS A 330 -0.59 12.96 5.76
N VAL A 331 -0.07 11.74 5.78
CA VAL A 331 -0.87 10.51 5.77
C VAL A 331 -1.11 10.11 7.22
N ASP A 332 -2.30 10.42 7.71
CA ASP A 332 -2.70 10.17 9.09
C ASP A 332 -2.62 8.68 9.44
N GLY A 333 -1.95 8.36 10.54
CA GLY A 333 -1.76 6.98 11.00
C GLY A 333 -0.64 6.21 10.27
N ALA A 334 0.07 6.80 9.31
CA ALA A 334 1.26 6.18 8.75
C ALA A 334 2.40 6.18 9.77
N THR A 335 3.22 5.13 9.73
CA THR A 335 4.49 5.06 10.47
C THR A 335 5.68 5.31 9.57
N HIS A 336 5.66 4.74 8.37
CA HIS A 336 6.59 5.02 7.29
C HIS A 336 5.97 4.62 5.95
N LEU A 337 6.19 5.42 4.92
CA LEU A 337 5.64 5.23 3.58
C LEU A 337 6.72 4.71 2.64
N GLU A 338 6.52 3.51 2.08
CA GLU A 338 7.35 2.96 1.00
C GLU A 338 6.67 3.13 -0.38
N ALA A 339 5.54 3.80 -0.40
CA ALA A 339 4.71 3.92 -1.58
C ALA A 339 5.35 4.78 -2.68
N THR A 340 5.36 4.25 -3.89
CA THR A 340 5.52 5.07 -5.11
C THR A 340 4.14 5.54 -5.55
N PRO A 341 3.84 6.85 -5.51
CA PRO A 341 2.55 7.36 -5.95
C PRO A 341 2.30 7.11 -7.44
N LEU A 342 1.04 6.89 -7.82
CA LEU A 342 0.62 6.99 -9.23
C LEU A 342 0.00 8.36 -9.47
N VAL A 343 0.14 8.87 -10.69
CA VAL A 343 -0.54 10.11 -11.11
C VAL A 343 -1.22 9.88 -12.44
N TYR A 344 -2.54 10.13 -12.48
CA TYR A 344 -3.34 10.09 -13.69
C TYR A 344 -4.39 11.20 -13.68
N ASP A 345 -4.46 11.96 -14.79
CA ASP A 345 -5.46 13.01 -14.97
C ASP A 345 -5.49 14.03 -13.81
N GLY A 346 -4.29 14.37 -13.29
CA GLY A 346 -4.10 15.31 -12.18
C GLY A 346 -4.60 14.80 -10.82
N ILE A 347 -4.89 13.50 -10.69
CA ILE A 347 -5.16 12.83 -9.42
C ILE A 347 -3.95 11.98 -9.06
N MET A 348 -3.44 12.15 -7.84
CA MET A 348 -2.37 11.34 -7.28
C MET A 348 -2.97 10.29 -6.35
N TYR A 349 -2.52 9.04 -6.48
CA TYR A 349 -2.93 7.91 -5.64
C TYR A 349 -1.75 7.49 -4.78
N VAL A 350 -1.94 7.55 -3.46
CA VAL A 350 -0.92 7.19 -2.46
C VAL A 350 -1.47 6.10 -1.56
N THR A 351 -0.73 5.03 -1.39
CA THR A 351 -1.10 3.94 -0.49
C THR A 351 -0.38 4.07 0.85
N ASN A 352 -1.04 3.65 1.89
CA ASN A 352 -0.49 3.28 3.18
C ASN A 352 -1.00 1.85 3.47
N SER A 353 -0.46 1.14 4.42
CA SER A 353 -0.79 -0.25 4.79
C SER A 353 -2.12 -0.78 4.21
N ASN A 354 -3.26 -0.33 4.73
CA ASN A 354 -4.61 -0.77 4.36
C ASN A 354 -5.46 0.39 3.82
N GLU A 355 -4.80 1.41 3.29
CA GLU A 355 -5.44 2.64 2.85
C GLU A 355 -4.98 3.05 1.47
N LEU A 356 -5.87 3.71 0.75
CA LEU A 356 -5.57 4.41 -0.50
C LEU A 356 -6.16 5.80 -0.46
N HIS A 357 -5.31 6.79 -0.73
CA HIS A 357 -5.66 8.21 -0.76
C HIS A 357 -5.60 8.73 -2.18
N ALA A 358 -6.62 9.41 -2.65
CA ALA A 358 -6.60 10.18 -3.88
C ALA A 358 -6.49 11.67 -3.57
N LEU A 359 -5.48 12.31 -4.13
CA LEU A 359 -5.16 13.71 -3.90
C LEU A 359 -5.22 14.49 -5.21
N ASP A 360 -5.61 15.75 -5.15
CA ASP A 360 -5.35 16.68 -6.25
C ASP A 360 -3.82 16.88 -6.37
N ALA A 361 -3.24 16.39 -7.46
CA ALA A 361 -1.81 16.37 -7.68
C ALA A 361 -1.16 17.77 -7.72
N ARG A 362 -1.95 18.83 -7.92
CA ARG A 362 -1.48 20.23 -7.93
C ARG A 362 -1.31 20.81 -6.53
N THR A 363 -2.17 20.39 -5.61
CA THR A 363 -2.37 21.06 -4.32
C THR A 363 -2.16 20.14 -3.12
N GLY A 364 -2.05 18.83 -3.32
CA GLY A 364 -2.00 17.82 -2.27
C GLY A 364 -3.31 17.67 -1.49
N ARG A 365 -4.41 18.26 -1.96
CA ARG A 365 -5.70 18.19 -1.25
C ARG A 365 -6.38 16.86 -1.48
N PRO A 366 -6.92 16.21 -0.41
CA PRO A 366 -7.62 14.95 -0.54
C PRO A 366 -8.89 15.11 -1.36
N ILE A 367 -9.12 14.15 -2.27
CA ILE A 367 -10.36 14.01 -3.03
C ILE A 367 -11.22 12.96 -2.37
N TRP A 368 -10.62 11.81 -2.06
CA TRP A 368 -11.21 10.72 -1.30
C TRP A 368 -10.13 9.91 -0.60
N ARG A 369 -10.54 9.16 0.41
CA ARG A 369 -9.75 8.17 1.13
C ARG A 369 -10.56 6.89 1.26
N TYR A 370 -9.95 5.77 0.97
CA TYR A 370 -10.46 4.45 1.30
C TYR A 370 -9.59 3.87 2.41
N ARG A 371 -10.22 3.30 3.42
CA ARG A 371 -9.57 2.54 4.48
C ARG A 371 -10.28 1.21 4.64
N ASP A 372 -9.52 0.13 4.70
CA ASP A 372 -10.06 -1.17 5.02
C ASP A 372 -10.11 -1.36 6.54
N GLU A 373 -11.29 -1.18 7.11
CA GLU A 373 -11.52 -1.31 8.55
C GLU A 373 -11.48 -2.76 9.06
N LEU A 374 -11.48 -3.74 8.15
CA LEU A 374 -11.47 -5.17 8.48
C LEU A 374 -10.08 -5.78 8.40
N ALA A 375 -9.08 -5.04 7.95
CA ALA A 375 -7.72 -5.53 7.85
C ALA A 375 -7.15 -5.80 9.25
N LYS A 376 -6.72 -7.05 9.45
CA LYS A 376 -6.23 -7.55 10.75
C LYS A 376 -4.75 -7.30 11.00
N ARG A 377 -4.03 -6.85 9.98
CA ARG A 377 -2.59 -6.60 10.02
C ARG A 377 -2.30 -5.21 9.50
N SER A 378 -1.25 -4.58 10.00
CA SER A 378 -0.67 -3.37 9.44
C SER A 378 0.78 -3.64 9.05
N ASP A 379 1.15 -3.24 7.84
CA ASP A 379 2.50 -3.38 7.30
C ASP A 379 2.72 -2.29 6.25
N VAL A 380 3.87 -2.25 5.59
CA VAL A 380 4.13 -1.31 4.49
C VAL A 380 3.29 -1.65 3.27
N ASN A 381 3.07 -0.65 2.41
CA ASN A 381 2.51 -0.84 1.09
C ASN A 381 3.30 -0.01 0.08
N ARG A 382 3.69 -0.61 -1.06
CA ARG A 382 4.58 0.02 -2.03
C ARG A 382 3.87 0.75 -3.16
N GLY A 383 2.53 0.67 -3.25
CA GLY A 383 1.79 1.43 -4.23
C GLY A 383 0.55 0.74 -4.77
N ALA A 384 -0.01 1.31 -5.82
CA ALA A 384 -1.22 0.88 -6.48
C ALA A 384 -0.99 0.55 -7.95
N ALA A 385 -1.97 -0.06 -8.61
CA ALA A 385 -2.09 -0.16 -10.06
C ALA A 385 -3.35 0.57 -10.53
N ILE A 386 -3.37 0.95 -11.80
CA ILE A 386 -4.52 1.61 -12.41
C ILE A 386 -4.83 0.96 -13.77
N LEU A 387 -6.10 0.74 -14.05
CA LEU A 387 -6.57 0.31 -15.37
C LEU A 387 -8.03 0.74 -15.57
N GLY A 388 -8.30 1.43 -16.67
CA GLY A 388 -9.61 2.00 -16.93
C GLY A 388 -9.99 3.03 -15.86
N ASP A 389 -11.19 2.93 -15.34
CA ASP A 389 -11.69 3.75 -14.23
C ASP A 389 -11.50 3.09 -12.84
N THR A 390 -10.60 2.10 -12.76
CA THR A 390 -10.34 1.35 -11.53
C THR A 390 -8.91 1.54 -11.07
N VAL A 391 -8.71 1.74 -9.78
CA VAL A 391 -7.43 1.67 -9.08
C VAL A 391 -7.43 0.46 -8.18
N PHE A 392 -6.31 -0.26 -8.15
CA PHE A 392 -6.12 -1.49 -7.40
C PHE A 392 -5.01 -1.33 -6.40
N PHE A 393 -5.19 -1.86 -5.20
CA PHE A 393 -4.13 -1.97 -4.22
C PHE A 393 -4.28 -3.23 -3.39
N VAL A 394 -3.24 -3.66 -2.71
CA VAL A 394 -3.30 -4.80 -1.80
C VAL A 394 -3.37 -4.29 -0.36
N THR A 395 -4.11 -5.00 0.48
CA THR A 395 -4.05 -4.80 1.93
C THR A 395 -2.99 -5.70 2.55
N SER A 396 -2.48 -5.34 3.71
CA SER A 396 -1.44 -6.13 4.38
C SER A 396 -1.91 -7.52 4.81
N ASP A 397 -3.21 -7.76 4.91
CA ASP A 397 -3.80 -9.09 5.15
C ASP A 397 -4.20 -9.81 3.86
N ALA A 398 -3.46 -9.54 2.77
CA ALA A 398 -3.52 -10.24 1.49
C ALA A 398 -4.88 -10.19 0.77
N HIS A 399 -5.54 -9.05 0.79
CA HIS A 399 -6.66 -8.77 -0.10
C HIS A 399 -6.24 -7.87 -1.27
N LEU A 400 -6.74 -8.18 -2.45
CA LEU A 400 -6.67 -7.30 -3.63
C LEU A 400 -8.00 -6.55 -3.73
N VAL A 401 -7.92 -5.23 -3.62
CA VAL A 401 -9.09 -4.33 -3.59
C VAL A 401 -9.13 -3.50 -4.85
N ALA A 402 -10.28 -3.43 -5.49
CA ALA A 402 -10.56 -2.60 -6.64
C ALA A 402 -11.51 -1.46 -6.26
N LEU A 403 -11.10 -0.24 -6.56
CA LEU A 403 -11.86 0.97 -6.26
C LEU A 403 -12.08 1.81 -7.52
N ASN A 404 -13.22 2.49 -7.59
CA ASN A 404 -13.41 3.53 -8.58
C ASN A 404 -12.41 4.67 -8.35
N ARG A 405 -11.58 4.97 -9.34
CA ARG A 405 -10.49 5.94 -9.22
C ARG A 405 -10.93 7.38 -8.93
N LYS A 406 -12.14 7.77 -9.34
CA LYS A 406 -12.67 9.12 -9.14
C LYS A 406 -13.32 9.30 -7.76
N THR A 407 -13.95 8.26 -7.26
CA THR A 407 -14.80 8.38 -6.07
C THR A 407 -14.29 7.63 -4.85
N GLY A 408 -13.39 6.66 -5.03
CA GLY A 408 -12.95 5.74 -3.98
C GLY A 408 -13.97 4.66 -3.64
N GLY A 409 -15.09 4.60 -4.38
CA GLY A 409 -16.13 3.58 -4.17
C GLY A 409 -15.65 2.18 -4.51
N GLY A 410 -16.00 1.20 -3.68
CA GLY A 410 -15.59 -0.18 -3.84
C GLY A 410 -16.25 -0.88 -5.02
N VAL A 411 -15.44 -1.55 -5.85
CA VAL A 411 -15.91 -2.36 -6.98
C VAL A 411 -15.94 -3.82 -6.59
N TRP A 412 -14.80 -4.35 -6.15
CA TRP A 412 -14.67 -5.70 -5.62
C TRP A 412 -13.46 -5.80 -4.67
N ASP A 413 -13.46 -6.85 -3.85
CA ASP A 413 -12.41 -7.20 -2.91
C ASP A 413 -12.21 -8.73 -2.96
N ARG A 414 -10.95 -9.20 -3.01
CA ARG A 414 -10.59 -10.62 -3.09
C ARG A 414 -9.44 -10.94 -2.17
N GLU A 415 -9.68 -11.85 -1.23
CA GLU A 415 -8.60 -12.51 -0.51
C GLU A 415 -7.81 -13.38 -1.49
N PHE A 416 -6.49 -13.23 -1.52
CA PHE A 416 -5.62 -13.97 -2.43
C PHE A 416 -4.60 -14.85 -1.72
N ALA A 417 -4.45 -14.75 -0.40
CA ALA A 417 -3.58 -15.63 0.37
C ALA A 417 -4.11 -15.82 1.79
N ASP A 418 -3.85 -17.00 2.34
CA ASP A 418 -4.25 -17.39 3.70
C ASP A 418 -3.33 -16.76 4.74
N THR A 419 -3.81 -15.74 5.40
CA THR A 419 -3.07 -15.03 6.47
C THR A 419 -2.88 -15.89 7.72
N SER A 420 -3.70 -16.91 7.94
CA SER A 420 -3.54 -17.83 9.09
C SER A 420 -2.27 -18.67 8.98
N ARG A 421 -1.69 -18.74 7.77
CA ARG A 421 -0.40 -19.40 7.48
C ARG A 421 0.77 -18.41 7.39
N GLY A 422 0.60 -17.18 7.86
CA GLY A 422 1.65 -16.16 7.86
C GLY A 422 1.77 -15.34 6.58
N ALA A 423 0.93 -15.58 5.57
CA ALA A 423 0.94 -14.81 4.33
C ALA A 423 0.48 -13.36 4.56
N PHE A 424 1.08 -12.43 3.85
CA PHE A 424 0.69 -11.02 3.83
C PHE A 424 1.11 -10.37 2.50
N ALA A 425 0.84 -9.09 2.33
CA ALA A 425 1.21 -8.40 1.10
C ALA A 425 1.76 -6.99 1.37
N THR A 426 2.79 -6.63 0.61
CA THR A 426 3.46 -5.32 0.69
C THR A 426 3.71 -4.70 -0.68
N LEU A 427 3.51 -5.46 -1.77
CA LEU A 427 3.82 -5.03 -3.12
C LEU A 427 2.79 -4.02 -3.67
N ALA A 428 3.16 -3.26 -4.70
CA ALA A 428 2.20 -2.63 -5.58
C ALA A 428 1.70 -3.67 -6.61
N PRO A 429 0.40 -3.86 -6.84
CA PRO A 429 -0.08 -4.73 -7.91
C PRO A 429 0.36 -4.21 -9.28
N MET A 430 0.37 -5.08 -10.31
CA MET A 430 0.73 -4.71 -11.67
C MET A 430 -0.42 -4.98 -12.64
N ALA A 431 -0.94 -3.94 -13.27
CA ALA A 431 -1.95 -4.09 -14.31
C ALA A 431 -1.27 -4.42 -15.65
N VAL A 432 -1.72 -5.50 -16.30
CA VAL A 432 -1.25 -5.93 -17.64
C VAL A 432 -2.46 -6.35 -18.46
N LYS A 433 -2.72 -5.68 -19.58
CA LYS A 433 -3.90 -5.94 -20.42
C LYS A 433 -5.21 -5.78 -19.60
N ASP A 434 -5.95 -6.87 -19.41
CA ASP A 434 -7.24 -6.96 -18.72
C ASP A 434 -7.14 -7.55 -17.30
N ARG A 435 -5.91 -7.69 -16.77
CA ARG A 435 -5.66 -8.37 -15.50
C ARG A 435 -4.75 -7.57 -14.57
N VAL A 436 -4.81 -7.94 -13.30
CA VAL A 436 -3.97 -7.42 -12.23
C VAL A 436 -3.17 -8.57 -11.64
N ILE A 437 -1.85 -8.40 -11.57
CA ILE A 437 -0.91 -9.40 -11.08
C ILE A 437 -0.47 -9.01 -9.68
N VAL A 438 -0.47 -9.98 -8.78
CA VAL A 438 -0.05 -9.84 -7.39
C VAL A 438 0.90 -10.97 -6.99
N GLY A 439 1.74 -10.69 -6.03
CA GLY A 439 2.58 -11.66 -5.35
C GLY A 439 2.27 -11.74 -3.87
N VAL A 440 3.07 -12.47 -3.11
CA VAL A 440 2.88 -12.70 -1.68
C VAL A 440 4.16 -12.42 -0.91
N SER A 441 4.03 -11.89 0.30
CA SER A 441 5.07 -11.73 1.31
C SER A 441 4.98 -12.83 2.39
N GLY A 442 5.98 -12.91 3.28
CA GLY A 442 6.03 -13.87 4.37
C GLY A 442 7.01 -15.02 4.12
N GLY A 443 7.92 -14.88 3.15
CA GLY A 443 8.97 -15.85 2.86
C GLY A 443 9.77 -16.22 4.10
N ASP A 444 10.19 -15.23 4.88
CA ASP A 444 11.00 -15.37 6.11
C ASP A 444 10.28 -16.10 7.26
N THR A 445 9.01 -16.38 7.10
CA THR A 445 8.22 -17.21 8.02
C THR A 445 7.82 -18.56 7.40
N GLY A 446 8.34 -18.87 6.22
CA GLY A 446 8.10 -20.12 5.50
C GLY A 446 6.85 -20.12 4.64
N VAL A 447 6.26 -18.97 4.34
CA VAL A 447 5.15 -18.89 3.40
C VAL A 447 5.60 -19.35 2.02
N ARG A 448 4.86 -20.28 1.42
CA ARG A 448 5.11 -20.71 0.06
C ARG A 448 4.81 -19.58 -0.92
N GLY A 449 5.84 -19.08 -1.61
CA GLY A 449 5.72 -17.99 -2.56
C GLY A 449 4.88 -18.33 -3.79
N PHE A 450 4.23 -17.32 -4.37
CA PHE A 450 3.49 -17.45 -5.62
C PHE A 450 3.30 -16.11 -6.32
N LEU A 451 2.97 -16.17 -7.60
CA LEU A 451 2.38 -15.09 -8.39
C LEU A 451 0.97 -15.49 -8.82
N ALA A 452 0.04 -14.56 -8.83
CA ALA A 452 -1.31 -14.79 -9.30
C ALA A 452 -1.83 -13.62 -10.13
N ALA A 453 -2.67 -13.90 -11.12
CA ALA A 453 -3.37 -12.89 -11.89
C ALA A 453 -4.88 -12.97 -11.66
N TYR A 454 -5.47 -11.80 -11.57
CA TYR A 454 -6.90 -11.62 -11.35
C TYR A 454 -7.50 -10.79 -12.48
N SER A 455 -8.72 -11.12 -12.91
CA SER A 455 -9.49 -10.28 -13.83
C SER A 455 -9.66 -8.89 -13.24
N ALA A 456 -9.22 -7.86 -13.94
CA ALA A 456 -9.39 -6.49 -13.49
C ALA A 456 -10.87 -6.08 -13.35
N ALA A 457 -11.73 -6.67 -14.16
CA ALA A 457 -13.18 -6.40 -14.15
C ALA A 457 -13.92 -7.06 -12.99
N THR A 458 -13.59 -8.33 -12.67
CA THR A 458 -14.38 -9.18 -11.76
C THR A 458 -13.67 -9.57 -10.47
N GLY A 459 -12.34 -9.45 -10.45
CA GLY A 459 -11.52 -9.97 -9.37
C GLY A 459 -11.46 -11.50 -9.30
N GLU A 460 -11.86 -12.20 -10.38
CA GLU A 460 -11.72 -13.65 -10.49
C GLU A 460 -10.26 -14.04 -10.73
N GLU A 461 -9.78 -15.07 -10.02
CA GLU A 461 -8.43 -15.59 -10.24
C GLU A 461 -8.36 -16.28 -11.62
N LEU A 462 -7.41 -15.83 -12.46
CA LEU A 462 -7.20 -16.33 -13.81
C LEU A 462 -6.14 -17.44 -13.83
N TRP A 463 -5.08 -17.26 -13.07
CA TRP A 463 -4.01 -18.24 -12.91
C TRP A 463 -3.18 -17.96 -11.65
N ARG A 464 -2.49 -19.01 -11.17
CA ARG A 464 -1.51 -18.94 -10.08
C ARG A 464 -0.28 -19.77 -10.45
N PHE A 465 0.91 -19.22 -10.23
CA PHE A 465 2.20 -19.88 -10.36
C PHE A 465 2.89 -19.94 -9.00
N TRP A 466 3.15 -21.14 -8.50
CA TRP A 466 3.86 -21.35 -7.26
C TRP A 466 5.37 -21.27 -7.48
N THR A 467 6.08 -20.42 -6.73
CA THR A 467 7.54 -20.23 -6.83
C THR A 467 8.32 -21.32 -6.12
N VAL A 468 7.69 -22.10 -5.25
CA VAL A 468 8.22 -23.35 -4.69
C VAL A 468 7.41 -24.50 -5.29
N PRO A 469 8.03 -25.39 -6.08
CA PRO A 469 7.32 -26.48 -6.76
C PRO A 469 6.72 -27.47 -5.77
N ALA A 470 5.56 -28.03 -6.09
CA ALA A 470 4.98 -29.16 -5.36
C ALA A 470 5.74 -30.45 -5.66
N LYS A 471 5.59 -31.45 -4.77
CA LYS A 471 6.21 -32.76 -4.98
C LYS A 471 5.78 -33.35 -6.33
N GLY A 472 6.78 -33.70 -7.16
CA GLY A 472 6.59 -34.20 -8.49
C GLY A 472 6.54 -33.17 -9.61
N GLU A 473 6.56 -31.88 -9.28
CA GLU A 473 6.76 -30.79 -10.24
C GLU A 473 8.26 -30.56 -10.51
N PRO A 474 8.62 -30.04 -11.70
CA PRO A 474 10.03 -29.70 -12.01
C PRO A 474 10.62 -28.71 -10.99
N GLY A 475 11.78 -29.04 -10.44
CA GLY A 475 12.47 -28.25 -9.42
C GLY A 475 12.20 -28.69 -7.98
N ALA A 476 11.21 -29.53 -7.72
CA ALA A 476 10.90 -30.05 -6.38
C ALA A 476 12.07 -30.88 -5.80
N GLU A 477 12.82 -31.55 -6.63
CA GLU A 477 14.00 -32.33 -6.25
C GLU A 477 15.14 -31.50 -5.66
N THR A 478 15.09 -30.16 -5.83
CA THR A 478 16.10 -29.23 -5.31
C THR A 478 15.82 -28.74 -3.89
N TRP A 479 14.76 -29.24 -3.23
CA TRP A 479 14.35 -28.77 -1.89
C TRP A 479 14.62 -29.78 -0.76
N GLY A 480 15.22 -30.92 -1.06
CA GLY A 480 15.48 -31.93 -0.05
C GLY A 480 14.19 -32.50 0.57
N GLU A 481 14.18 -32.65 1.91
CA GLU A 481 13.05 -33.21 2.65
C GLU A 481 12.03 -32.18 3.13
N LEU A 482 12.35 -30.89 3.02
CA LEU A 482 11.42 -29.82 3.38
C LEU A 482 10.21 -29.87 2.45
N GLY A 483 9.01 -29.97 3.01
CA GLY A 483 7.79 -30.05 2.24
C GLY A 483 7.50 -28.78 1.43
N PRO A 484 6.83 -28.87 0.30
CA PRO A 484 6.54 -27.72 -0.58
C PRO A 484 5.61 -26.70 0.06
N GLU A 485 5.02 -27.01 1.20
CA GLU A 485 4.15 -26.08 1.94
C GLU A 485 4.91 -24.98 2.68
N TRP A 486 6.22 -25.19 2.90
CA TRP A 486 7.10 -24.29 3.63
C TRP A 486 8.40 -24.12 2.85
N GLY A 487 8.51 -23.09 2.04
CA GLY A 487 9.70 -22.97 1.20
C GLY A 487 10.22 -21.55 0.99
N GLY A 488 9.50 -20.51 1.35
CA GLY A 488 9.91 -19.14 1.05
C GLY A 488 9.71 -18.79 -0.43
N ALA A 489 10.72 -18.24 -1.08
CA ALA A 489 10.69 -17.77 -2.47
C ALA A 489 9.53 -16.77 -2.74
N ALA A 490 9.27 -15.89 -1.78
CA ALA A 490 8.19 -14.90 -1.82
C ALA A 490 8.37 -13.91 -2.98
N THR A 491 7.28 -13.27 -3.39
CA THR A 491 7.21 -12.36 -4.54
C THR A 491 6.72 -10.98 -4.12
N TRP A 492 7.31 -10.47 -3.05
CA TRP A 492 6.86 -9.29 -2.32
C TRP A 492 7.16 -7.93 -2.97
N LEU A 493 7.87 -7.93 -4.12
CA LEU A 493 8.13 -6.73 -4.93
C LEU A 493 7.50 -6.90 -6.33
N ASN A 494 7.45 -5.83 -7.11
CA ASN A 494 6.88 -5.82 -8.45
C ASN A 494 7.84 -6.41 -9.49
N GLY A 495 7.27 -6.83 -10.63
CA GLY A 495 8.00 -7.24 -11.82
C GLY A 495 8.04 -6.17 -12.92
N THR A 496 8.56 -6.55 -14.08
CA THR A 496 8.56 -5.80 -15.33
C THR A 496 7.88 -6.61 -16.44
N TYR A 497 7.47 -5.95 -17.51
CA TYR A 497 6.74 -6.58 -18.61
C TYR A 497 7.23 -6.09 -19.96
N ASP A 498 7.47 -7.01 -20.90
CA ASP A 498 7.73 -6.68 -22.30
C ASP A 498 6.46 -6.89 -23.14
N PRO A 499 5.74 -5.83 -23.52
CA PRO A 499 4.54 -5.96 -24.36
C PRO A 499 4.82 -6.56 -25.75
N GLY A 500 6.02 -6.37 -26.28
CA GLY A 500 6.41 -6.88 -27.59
C GLY A 500 6.67 -8.38 -27.62
N LEU A 501 7.16 -8.93 -26.51
CA LEU A 501 7.39 -10.36 -26.34
C LEU A 501 6.24 -11.05 -25.64
N ASN A 502 5.35 -10.29 -25.00
CA ASN A 502 4.32 -10.78 -24.09
C ASN A 502 4.93 -11.62 -22.97
N LEU A 503 5.99 -11.13 -22.34
CA LEU A 503 6.69 -11.78 -21.24
C LEU A 503 6.68 -10.90 -19.99
N LEU A 504 6.27 -11.51 -18.89
CA LEU A 504 6.33 -10.94 -17.55
C LEU A 504 7.61 -11.43 -16.86
N TYR A 505 8.42 -10.52 -16.33
CA TYR A 505 9.62 -10.86 -15.58
C TYR A 505 9.41 -10.52 -14.11
N TRP A 506 9.61 -11.50 -13.25
CA TRP A 506 9.39 -11.32 -11.81
C TRP A 506 10.48 -11.99 -11.00
N THR A 507 10.91 -11.36 -9.94
CA THR A 507 11.95 -11.88 -9.06
C THR A 507 11.35 -12.54 -7.82
N THR A 508 12.07 -13.48 -7.25
CA THR A 508 11.67 -14.25 -6.07
C THR A 508 12.63 -14.01 -4.92
N GLY A 509 12.13 -14.14 -3.71
CA GLY A 509 12.89 -14.03 -2.49
C GLY A 509 13.69 -15.26 -2.14
N ASN A 510 14.34 -15.20 -0.97
CA ASN A 510 15.15 -16.25 -0.38
C ASN A 510 14.36 -17.52 -0.08
N PRO A 511 15.05 -18.68 0.03
CA PRO A 511 14.44 -19.89 0.53
C PRO A 511 14.37 -19.88 2.06
N TRP A 512 13.36 -20.52 2.64
CA TRP A 512 13.24 -20.65 4.08
C TRP A 512 13.69 -22.06 4.57
N PRO A 513 14.37 -22.21 5.70
CA PRO A 513 14.84 -21.18 6.65
C PRO A 513 16.00 -20.35 6.07
N ASP A 514 16.04 -19.06 6.39
CA ASP A 514 16.91 -18.08 5.72
C ASP A 514 18.40 -18.38 5.92
N PHE A 515 18.85 -18.59 7.19
CA PHE A 515 20.26 -18.72 7.54
C PHE A 515 20.71 -20.15 7.83
N TYR A 516 19.85 -21.14 7.60
CA TYR A 516 20.17 -22.55 7.79
C TYR A 516 19.78 -23.42 6.60
N GLY A 517 20.73 -23.71 5.73
CA GLY A 517 20.52 -24.53 4.53
C GLY A 517 20.38 -26.03 4.77
N GLY A 518 20.77 -26.54 5.95
CA GLY A 518 20.79 -27.98 6.25
C GLY A 518 19.43 -28.68 6.23
N ALA A 519 18.33 -27.92 6.33
CA ALA A 519 16.95 -28.44 6.21
C ALA A 519 16.44 -28.55 4.77
N ARG A 520 17.12 -27.94 3.80
CA ARG A 520 16.66 -27.76 2.42
C ARG A 520 17.76 -27.99 1.37
N HIS A 521 18.36 -29.16 1.41
CA HIS A 521 19.48 -29.53 0.51
C HIS A 521 19.11 -29.30 -0.96
N GLY A 522 20.07 -28.79 -1.75
CA GLY A 522 19.93 -28.51 -3.17
C GLY A 522 19.76 -27.02 -3.49
N ASP A 523 19.56 -26.68 -4.75
CA ASP A 523 19.57 -25.30 -5.23
C ASP A 523 18.30 -24.51 -4.83
N ASN A 524 17.24 -25.16 -4.33
CA ASN A 524 15.98 -24.57 -3.84
C ASN A 524 15.22 -23.75 -4.91
N LEU A 525 14.95 -24.35 -6.08
CA LEU A 525 14.20 -23.68 -7.15
C LEU A 525 12.74 -23.38 -6.75
N TYR A 526 12.18 -22.18 -7.01
CA TYR A 526 12.80 -21.06 -7.74
C TYR A 526 13.08 -19.89 -6.80
N SER A 527 13.75 -20.10 -5.64
CA SER A 527 14.19 -18.99 -4.80
C SER A 527 15.31 -18.19 -5.49
N ASP A 528 15.52 -16.95 -5.08
CA ASP A 528 16.57 -16.05 -5.57
C ASP A 528 16.70 -16.02 -7.09
N SER A 529 15.57 -16.04 -7.75
CA SER A 529 15.48 -16.24 -9.20
C SER A 529 14.75 -15.08 -9.90
N LEU A 530 15.03 -14.97 -11.18
CA LEU A 530 14.21 -14.22 -12.13
C LEU A 530 13.39 -15.23 -12.93
N LEU A 531 12.09 -15.02 -12.94
CA LEU A 531 11.12 -15.82 -13.67
C LEU A 531 10.64 -15.06 -14.90
N ALA A 532 10.59 -15.71 -16.05
CA ALA A 532 9.88 -15.19 -17.23
C ALA A 532 8.60 -15.97 -17.45
N LEU A 533 7.46 -15.33 -17.27
CA LEU A 533 6.14 -15.94 -17.33
C LEU A 533 5.34 -15.40 -18.51
N ASP A 534 4.50 -16.24 -19.06
CA ASP A 534 3.43 -15.81 -19.95
C ASP A 534 2.32 -15.13 -19.11
N PRO A 535 2.06 -13.83 -19.27
CA PRO A 535 1.09 -13.12 -18.42
C PRO A 535 -0.36 -13.59 -18.66
N ASP A 536 -0.64 -14.24 -19.78
CA ASP A 536 -1.99 -14.70 -20.10
C ASP A 536 -2.33 -16.03 -19.41
N THR A 537 -1.32 -16.86 -19.12
CA THR A 537 -1.51 -18.22 -18.62
C THR A 537 -0.76 -18.56 -17.33
N GLY A 538 0.13 -17.69 -16.89
CA GLY A 538 1.03 -17.94 -15.75
C GLY A 538 2.11 -18.98 -16.01
N LYS A 539 2.26 -19.47 -17.26
CA LYS A 539 3.22 -20.52 -17.60
C LYS A 539 4.64 -19.98 -17.62
N LEU A 540 5.54 -20.67 -16.89
CA LEU A 540 6.98 -20.40 -16.92
C LEU A 540 7.54 -20.69 -18.31
N LYS A 541 8.26 -19.71 -18.90
CA LYS A 541 8.99 -19.84 -20.17
C LYS A 541 10.45 -20.17 -19.93
N TRP A 542 11.07 -19.45 -18.99
CA TRP A 542 12.43 -19.69 -18.53
C TRP A 542 12.63 -19.04 -17.14
N TYR A 543 13.70 -19.44 -16.47
CA TYR A 543 14.14 -18.82 -15.22
C TYR A 543 15.66 -18.69 -15.21
N PHE A 544 16.17 -17.84 -14.33
CA PHE A 544 17.58 -17.71 -14.01
C PHE A 544 17.74 -17.52 -12.50
N GLN A 545 18.47 -18.40 -11.84
CA GLN A 545 18.73 -18.34 -10.40
C GLN A 545 20.05 -17.63 -10.13
N PHE A 546 20.02 -16.57 -9.30
CA PHE A 546 21.19 -15.74 -9.00
C PHE A 546 22.04 -16.30 -7.86
N THR A 547 21.41 -16.84 -6.83
CA THR A 547 22.04 -17.37 -5.61
C THR A 547 21.42 -18.73 -5.28
N PRO A 548 21.92 -19.83 -5.87
CA PRO A 548 21.48 -21.18 -5.50
C PRO A 548 21.76 -21.46 -4.02
N HIS A 549 20.83 -22.13 -3.33
CA HIS A 549 21.01 -22.49 -1.92
C HIS A 549 21.34 -21.32 -0.99
N ASP A 550 20.72 -20.17 -1.21
CA ASP A 550 21.02 -18.97 -0.42
C ASP A 550 20.84 -19.19 1.09
N THR A 551 21.82 -18.77 1.88
CA THR A 551 21.82 -18.81 3.35
C THR A 551 22.09 -17.43 3.95
N HIS A 552 21.90 -16.37 3.17
CA HIS A 552 22.26 -15.00 3.56
C HIS A 552 21.07 -14.03 3.46
N ASP A 553 19.89 -14.54 3.06
CA ASP A 553 18.71 -13.71 2.84
C ASP A 553 18.96 -12.65 1.73
N TRP A 554 19.50 -13.12 0.59
CA TRP A 554 19.80 -12.22 -0.53
C TRP A 554 18.77 -12.29 -1.64
N ASP A 555 17.53 -12.22 -1.25
CA ASP A 555 16.41 -12.08 -2.21
C ASP A 555 16.83 -11.50 -3.56
N ALA A 556 16.37 -12.07 -4.65
CA ALA A 556 16.52 -11.44 -5.96
C ALA A 556 15.58 -10.22 -6.15
N GLN A 557 15.07 -9.64 -5.06
CA GLN A 557 14.05 -8.59 -5.04
C GLN A 557 14.64 -7.19 -5.28
N ALA A 558 15.58 -7.05 -6.22
CA ALA A 558 15.90 -5.79 -6.85
C ALA A 558 15.11 -5.65 -8.16
N TRP A 559 15.02 -4.45 -8.68
CA TRP A 559 14.19 -4.16 -9.84
C TRP A 559 14.85 -4.60 -11.14
N PRO A 560 14.30 -5.55 -11.93
CA PRO A 560 14.82 -5.87 -13.26
C PRO A 560 14.48 -4.74 -14.25
N MET A 561 15.42 -4.40 -15.12
CA MET A 561 15.24 -3.36 -16.14
C MET A 561 15.46 -3.94 -17.54
N LEU A 562 14.58 -3.58 -18.48
CA LEU A 562 14.62 -4.07 -19.86
C LEU A 562 15.31 -3.06 -20.78
N LEU A 563 16.24 -3.54 -21.61
CA LEU A 563 17.02 -2.67 -22.49
C LEU A 563 17.12 -3.26 -23.90
N ASP A 564 16.79 -2.48 -24.91
CA ASP A 564 17.03 -2.81 -26.31
C ASP A 564 18.29 -2.05 -26.78
N THR A 565 19.36 -2.78 -27.08
CA THR A 565 20.64 -2.17 -27.46
C THR A 565 21.50 -3.12 -28.31
N VAL A 566 22.58 -2.58 -28.88
CA VAL A 566 23.64 -3.40 -29.49
C VAL A 566 24.58 -3.90 -28.39
N TYR A 567 24.69 -5.21 -28.25
CA TYR A 567 25.60 -5.88 -27.33
C TYR A 567 26.42 -6.93 -28.08
N ALA A 568 27.74 -6.90 -27.92
CA ALA A 568 28.68 -7.76 -28.65
C ALA A 568 28.45 -7.74 -30.18
N GLY A 569 28.21 -6.54 -30.75
CA GLY A 569 28.02 -6.31 -32.20
C GLY A 569 26.67 -6.74 -32.76
N ARG A 570 25.69 -7.16 -31.92
CA ARG A 570 24.36 -7.57 -32.36
C ARG A 570 23.27 -6.82 -31.63
N PRO A 571 22.13 -6.49 -32.30
CA PRO A 571 20.95 -6.04 -31.59
C PRO A 571 20.47 -7.12 -30.62
N ARG A 572 20.27 -6.78 -29.35
CA ARG A 572 19.81 -7.70 -28.30
C ARG A 572 18.72 -7.05 -27.46
N LYS A 573 17.81 -7.89 -27.01
CA LYS A 573 16.84 -7.57 -25.98
C LYS A 573 17.37 -8.03 -24.62
N LEU A 574 17.86 -7.08 -23.84
CA LEU A 574 18.58 -7.37 -22.60
C LEU A 574 17.68 -7.16 -21.38
N LEU A 575 18.00 -7.87 -20.31
CA LEU A 575 17.51 -7.65 -18.97
C LEU A 575 18.71 -7.41 -18.05
N MET A 576 18.69 -6.29 -17.35
CA MET A 576 19.69 -5.92 -16.35
C MET A 576 19.12 -6.12 -14.95
N HIS A 577 19.92 -6.68 -14.07
CA HIS A 577 19.52 -6.92 -12.70
C HIS A 577 20.69 -6.68 -11.73
N PRO A 578 20.73 -5.53 -11.02
CA PRO A 578 21.64 -5.37 -9.89
C PRO A 578 21.11 -6.22 -8.73
N ASN A 579 21.88 -7.24 -8.30
CA ASN A 579 21.42 -8.20 -7.31
C ASN A 579 21.99 -7.91 -5.91
N ARG A 580 21.26 -8.29 -4.87
CA ARG A 580 21.69 -8.16 -3.45
C ARG A 580 23.02 -8.86 -3.20
N ASN A 581 23.32 -9.92 -3.95
CA ASN A 581 24.59 -10.67 -3.84
C ASN A 581 25.84 -9.94 -4.35
N GLY A 582 25.72 -8.70 -4.86
CA GLY A 582 26.81 -7.81 -5.24
C GLY A 582 27.19 -7.81 -6.71
N TYR A 583 26.48 -8.55 -7.56
CA TYR A 583 26.73 -8.59 -9.00
C TYR A 583 25.62 -7.90 -9.80
N LEU A 584 26.01 -7.15 -10.85
CA LEU A 584 25.13 -6.69 -11.91
C LEU A 584 25.07 -7.77 -12.98
N TYR A 585 23.92 -8.42 -13.11
CA TYR A 585 23.66 -9.44 -14.12
C TYR A 585 23.08 -8.83 -15.40
N LEU A 586 23.52 -9.42 -16.51
CA LEU A 586 23.02 -9.10 -17.85
C LEU A 586 22.56 -10.40 -18.52
N LEU A 587 21.29 -10.46 -18.88
CA LEU A 587 20.67 -11.62 -19.52
C LEU A 587 20.05 -11.22 -20.86
N ASP A 588 19.96 -12.17 -21.80
CA ASP A 588 19.06 -12.07 -22.94
C ASP A 588 17.63 -12.34 -22.45
N ARG A 589 16.76 -11.34 -22.54
CA ARG A 589 15.42 -11.45 -21.95
C ARG A 589 14.43 -12.32 -22.74
N ILE A 590 14.79 -12.73 -23.97
CA ILE A 590 13.96 -13.65 -24.77
C ILE A 590 14.15 -15.07 -24.25
N THR A 591 15.40 -15.45 -23.96
CA THR A 591 15.78 -16.85 -23.71
C THR A 591 16.22 -17.14 -22.29
N GLY A 592 16.55 -16.12 -21.49
CA GLY A 592 17.20 -16.26 -20.19
C GLY A 592 18.70 -16.56 -20.29
N GLU A 593 19.32 -16.49 -21.52
CA GLU A 593 20.77 -16.70 -21.71
C GLU A 593 21.56 -15.76 -20.81
N PHE A 594 22.44 -16.32 -19.99
CA PHE A 594 23.41 -15.55 -19.24
C PHE A 594 24.45 -14.94 -20.17
N LEU A 595 24.65 -13.63 -20.07
CA LEU A 595 25.61 -12.92 -20.90
C LEU A 595 26.80 -12.41 -20.11
N ARG A 596 26.56 -11.92 -18.88
CA ARG A 596 27.62 -11.41 -18.00
C ARG A 596 27.08 -11.16 -16.59
N ALA A 597 27.98 -11.28 -15.62
CA ALA A 597 27.84 -10.68 -14.30
C ALA A 597 29.12 -9.90 -13.96
N THR A 598 28.97 -8.72 -13.38
CA THR A 598 30.08 -7.86 -12.99
C THR A 598 29.86 -7.43 -11.54
N PRO A 599 30.85 -7.59 -10.63
CA PRO A 599 30.71 -7.06 -9.29
C PRO A 599 30.58 -5.54 -9.36
N PHE A 600 29.57 -4.98 -8.64
CA PHE A 600 29.38 -3.54 -8.57
C PHE A 600 29.66 -2.97 -7.18
N VAL A 601 30.14 -3.82 -6.25
CA VAL A 601 30.63 -3.47 -4.92
C VAL A 601 32.06 -3.91 -4.74
N GLU A 602 32.80 -3.23 -3.87
CA GLU A 602 34.20 -3.55 -3.54
C GLU A 602 34.27 -4.57 -2.40
N ARG A 603 33.32 -4.50 -1.44
CA ARG A 603 33.22 -5.46 -0.34
C ARG A 603 32.43 -6.69 -0.78
N LEU A 604 33.14 -7.69 -1.28
CA LEU A 604 32.55 -8.93 -1.78
C LEU A 604 33.52 -10.09 -1.47
N ASN A 605 33.09 -11.02 -0.60
CA ASN A 605 33.96 -12.15 -0.17
C ASN A 605 33.28 -13.52 -0.28
N TRP A 606 31.97 -13.61 -0.55
CA TRP A 606 31.25 -14.87 -0.58
C TRP A 606 31.55 -15.72 -1.83
N ALA A 607 31.93 -15.09 -2.93
CA ALA A 607 32.22 -15.77 -4.20
C ALA A 607 33.49 -15.21 -4.85
N LYS A 608 34.21 -16.09 -5.55
CA LYS A 608 35.38 -15.74 -6.38
C LYS A 608 34.96 -15.08 -7.70
N GLY A 609 33.73 -15.27 -8.11
CA GLY A 609 33.20 -14.80 -9.37
C GLY A 609 31.98 -15.61 -9.79
N ILE A 610 31.53 -15.37 -11.01
CA ILE A 610 30.39 -16.07 -11.66
C ILE A 610 30.98 -16.86 -12.84
N ASP A 611 30.61 -18.12 -13.00
CA ASP A 611 31.08 -18.98 -14.07
C ASP A 611 30.45 -18.61 -15.42
N ALA A 612 30.87 -19.29 -16.48
CA ALA A 612 30.39 -19.06 -17.86
C ALA A 612 28.88 -19.38 -18.05
N LYS A 613 28.27 -20.08 -17.11
CA LYS A 613 26.83 -20.41 -17.12
C LYS A 613 26.01 -19.50 -16.23
N GLY A 614 26.68 -18.59 -15.51
CA GLY A 614 26.02 -17.66 -14.60
C GLY A 614 25.90 -18.16 -13.16
N LYS A 615 26.48 -19.32 -12.81
CA LYS A 615 26.46 -19.87 -11.47
C LYS A 615 27.60 -19.26 -10.62
N PRO A 616 27.35 -18.87 -9.37
CA PRO A 616 28.41 -18.41 -8.46
C PRO A 616 29.48 -19.47 -8.21
N ILE A 617 30.74 -19.03 -8.16
CA ILE A 617 31.88 -19.83 -7.71
C ILE A 617 32.14 -19.42 -6.25
N GLU A 618 31.46 -20.07 -5.34
CA GLU A 618 31.48 -19.70 -3.92
C GLU A 618 32.84 -19.92 -3.26
N ASN A 619 33.13 -19.09 -2.26
CA ASN A 619 34.28 -19.32 -1.38
C ASN A 619 33.86 -20.30 -0.27
N PRO A 620 34.70 -21.28 0.07
CA PRO A 620 34.40 -22.19 1.18
C PRO A 620 34.23 -21.46 2.52
N GLY A 621 33.30 -21.90 3.33
CA GLY A 621 33.13 -21.43 4.71
C GLY A 621 32.48 -20.04 4.81
N MET A 622 31.71 -19.64 3.80
CA MET A 622 30.93 -18.38 3.84
C MET A 622 29.51 -18.57 4.38
N GLU A 623 29.07 -19.80 4.61
CA GLU A 623 27.78 -20.06 5.26
C GLU A 623 27.75 -19.56 6.72
N PRO A 624 26.58 -19.16 7.22
CA PRO A 624 26.39 -18.85 8.64
C PRO A 624 26.84 -20.00 9.54
N SER A 625 27.56 -19.72 10.62
CA SER A 625 28.09 -20.73 11.53
C SER A 625 27.76 -20.42 12.99
N PRO A 626 27.79 -21.40 13.91
CA PRO A 626 27.56 -21.14 15.33
C PRO A 626 28.49 -20.11 15.97
N ASN A 627 29.69 -19.95 15.43
CA ASN A 627 30.69 -19.01 15.93
C ASN A 627 30.65 -17.64 15.21
N GLY A 628 29.77 -17.48 14.25
CA GLY A 628 29.69 -16.31 13.38
C GLY A 628 30.60 -16.39 12.17
N THR A 629 30.08 -16.05 11.01
CA THR A 629 30.82 -15.96 9.74
C THR A 629 30.68 -14.54 9.20
N ARG A 630 31.81 -13.89 8.91
CA ARG A 630 31.81 -12.55 8.31
C ARG A 630 31.64 -12.65 6.81
N VAL A 631 30.50 -12.13 6.31
CA VAL A 631 30.13 -12.18 4.89
C VAL A 631 29.87 -10.77 4.35
N CYS A 632 30.26 -10.54 3.11
CA CYS A 632 30.05 -9.34 2.32
C CYS A 632 29.48 -9.73 0.95
N PRO A 633 28.39 -9.15 0.51
CA PRO A 633 27.59 -8.08 1.14
C PRO A 633 26.91 -8.51 2.44
N SER A 634 26.35 -7.52 3.15
CA SER A 634 25.57 -7.73 4.38
C SER A 634 24.23 -8.40 4.08
N VAL A 635 23.43 -8.70 5.12
CA VAL A 635 22.04 -9.17 4.98
C VAL A 635 21.18 -8.20 4.16
N ARG A 636 21.49 -6.91 4.22
CA ARG A 636 20.81 -5.89 3.40
C ARG A 636 21.15 -5.97 1.91
N GLY A 637 22.19 -6.74 1.57
CA GLY A 637 22.73 -6.86 0.22
C GLY A 637 23.57 -5.66 -0.22
N ALA A 638 24.08 -5.74 -1.44
CA ALA A 638 24.78 -4.63 -2.09
C ALA A 638 23.83 -3.55 -2.62
N THR A 639 22.61 -3.91 -2.86
CA THR A 639 21.39 -3.11 -3.11
C THR A 639 20.20 -3.90 -2.58
N ASN A 640 19.02 -3.34 -2.57
CA ASN A 640 17.81 -4.03 -2.10
C ASN A 640 16.60 -3.59 -2.95
N TRP A 641 15.40 -3.47 -2.35
CA TRP A 641 14.17 -3.04 -3.01
C TRP A 641 14.18 -1.57 -3.49
N MET A 642 15.17 -0.79 -3.10
CA MET A 642 15.34 0.58 -3.59
C MET A 642 15.46 0.59 -5.10
N SER A 643 14.49 1.22 -5.78
CA SER A 643 14.40 1.15 -7.23
C SER A 643 15.58 1.87 -7.91
N PRO A 644 16.40 1.19 -8.70
CA PRO A 644 17.36 1.85 -9.59
C PRO A 644 16.62 2.56 -10.74
N SER A 645 17.31 3.40 -11.48
CA SER A 645 16.79 3.95 -12.74
C SER A 645 17.80 3.79 -13.87
N TYR A 646 17.28 3.70 -15.12
CA TYR A 646 18.07 3.66 -16.33
C TYR A 646 17.74 4.86 -17.21
N ASN A 647 18.75 5.65 -17.58
CA ASN A 647 18.56 6.78 -18.48
C ASN A 647 19.05 6.41 -19.88
N PRO A 648 18.16 6.27 -20.88
CA PRO A 648 18.53 5.87 -22.23
C PRO A 648 19.41 6.90 -22.96
N ARG A 649 19.44 8.15 -22.51
CA ARG A 649 20.24 9.23 -23.13
C ARG A 649 21.69 9.21 -22.66
N THR A 650 21.94 8.89 -21.38
CA THR A 650 23.30 8.69 -20.84
C THR A 650 23.79 7.27 -21.08
N GLY A 651 22.89 6.30 -21.26
CA GLY A 651 23.19 4.88 -21.30
C GLY A 651 23.63 4.31 -19.97
N LEU A 652 23.32 4.98 -18.85
CA LEU A 652 23.76 4.59 -17.50
C LEU A 652 22.59 4.12 -16.66
N ILE A 653 22.85 3.18 -15.76
CA ILE A 653 21.97 2.84 -14.66
C ILE A 653 22.47 3.49 -13.38
N TYR A 654 21.56 3.91 -12.53
CA TYR A 654 21.84 4.56 -11.24
C TYR A 654 21.30 3.65 -10.14
N VAL A 655 22.23 3.08 -9.37
CA VAL A 655 21.92 2.04 -8.37
C VAL A 655 22.21 2.58 -6.97
N PRO A 656 21.21 2.63 -6.08
CA PRO A 656 21.47 2.80 -4.66
C PRO A 656 22.29 1.61 -4.16
N THR A 657 23.49 1.85 -3.62
CA THR A 657 24.50 0.82 -3.36
C THR A 657 24.96 0.86 -1.91
N LEU A 658 25.11 -0.33 -1.30
CA LEU A 658 25.62 -0.53 0.06
C LEU A 658 26.96 -1.27 0.01
N GLU A 659 27.97 -0.72 0.66
CA GLU A 659 29.27 -1.35 0.91
C GLU A 659 29.31 -1.74 2.39
N GLN A 660 28.69 -2.87 2.73
CA GLN A 660 28.55 -3.34 4.11
C GLN A 660 28.80 -4.84 4.21
N CYS A 661 29.30 -5.29 5.36
CA CYS A 661 29.44 -6.70 5.71
C CYS A 661 28.71 -6.95 7.03
N ASP A 662 28.33 -8.20 7.27
CA ASP A 662 27.72 -8.61 8.54
C ASP A 662 28.37 -9.90 9.04
N ILE A 663 28.18 -10.20 10.33
CA ILE A 663 28.56 -11.46 10.95
C ILE A 663 27.29 -12.26 11.16
N TYR A 664 27.18 -13.37 10.45
CA TYR A 664 26.03 -14.27 10.51
C TYR A 664 26.29 -15.42 11.46
N SER A 665 25.41 -15.63 12.43
CA SER A 665 25.44 -16.78 13.32
C SER A 665 24.21 -17.65 13.11
N SER A 666 24.42 -18.95 13.00
CA SER A 666 23.32 -19.91 12.83
C SER A 666 23.66 -21.23 13.52
N SER A 667 22.68 -21.92 14.04
CA SER A 667 22.80 -23.25 14.60
C SER A 667 21.73 -24.19 14.05
N ALA A 668 22.11 -25.45 13.84
CA ALA A 668 21.18 -26.47 13.36
C ALA A 668 20.05 -26.72 14.36
N LYS A 669 18.83 -26.39 13.99
CA LYS A 669 17.60 -26.66 14.73
C LYS A 669 16.51 -27.06 13.76
N THR A 670 15.49 -27.73 14.28
CA THR A 670 14.28 -28.01 13.49
C THR A 670 13.58 -26.69 13.13
N PRO A 671 13.32 -26.43 11.84
CA PRO A 671 12.56 -25.25 11.45
C PRO A 671 11.18 -25.20 12.08
N GLU A 672 10.76 -24.03 12.56
CA GLU A 672 9.46 -23.80 13.14
C GLU A 672 8.71 -22.74 12.34
N PRO A 673 7.87 -23.13 11.38
CA PRO A 673 7.12 -22.19 10.55
C PRO A 673 6.34 -21.17 11.36
N MET A 674 6.21 -19.94 10.82
CA MET A 674 5.46 -18.81 11.38
C MET A 674 6.04 -18.20 12.66
N LYS A 675 7.20 -18.63 13.15
CA LYS A 675 7.71 -18.09 14.43
C LYS A 675 8.63 -16.89 14.28
N ASN A 676 9.54 -16.91 13.32
CA ASN A 676 10.44 -15.81 13.01
C ASN A 676 11.04 -15.98 11.61
N PHE A 677 11.69 -14.97 11.10
CA PHE A 677 12.26 -14.99 9.78
C PHE A 677 13.46 -15.97 9.65
N ALA A 678 14.22 -16.18 10.72
CA ALA A 678 15.32 -17.11 10.70
C ALA A 678 14.89 -18.60 10.68
N GLY A 679 13.72 -18.89 11.21
CA GLY A 679 13.08 -20.20 11.18
C GLY A 679 13.60 -21.23 12.18
N THR A 680 14.83 -21.12 12.62
CA THR A 680 15.52 -22.15 13.41
C THR A 680 15.81 -21.75 14.87
N GLY A 681 15.78 -20.46 15.18
CA GLY A 681 16.16 -19.94 16.50
C GLY A 681 17.65 -20.13 16.85
N GLY A 682 18.23 -19.11 17.41
CA GLY A 682 19.68 -19.04 17.66
C GLY A 682 20.48 -18.44 16.54
N GLU A 683 19.82 -17.99 15.49
CA GLU A 683 20.40 -17.14 14.46
C GLU A 683 20.52 -15.71 14.97
N SER A 684 21.58 -15.05 14.54
CA SER A 684 21.78 -13.64 14.79
C SER A 684 22.64 -13.00 13.71
N ILE A 685 22.43 -11.71 13.49
CA ILE A 685 23.24 -10.93 12.57
C ILE A 685 23.81 -9.74 13.34
N SER A 686 25.14 -9.63 13.34
CA SER A 686 25.85 -8.50 13.91
C SER A 686 26.31 -7.57 12.78
N LYS A 687 25.68 -6.41 12.69
CA LYS A 687 25.92 -5.43 11.63
C LYS A 687 27.25 -4.71 11.81
N GLU A 688 28.04 -4.61 10.74
CA GLU A 688 29.19 -3.72 10.65
C GLU A 688 28.78 -2.35 10.08
N PRO A 689 29.54 -1.27 10.37
CA PRO A 689 29.33 0.01 9.71
C PRO A 689 29.48 -0.09 8.19
N GLY A 690 28.51 0.44 7.46
CA GLY A 690 28.48 0.48 5.99
C GLY A 690 28.82 1.85 5.43
N LYS A 691 28.96 1.90 4.11
CA LYS A 691 29.00 3.13 3.32
C LYS A 691 27.91 3.05 2.26
N PHE A 692 27.26 4.15 2.02
CA PHE A 692 26.19 4.24 1.04
C PHE A 692 26.57 5.14 -0.13
N TYR A 693 26.11 4.77 -1.32
CA TYR A 693 26.40 5.49 -2.56
C TYR A 693 25.18 5.48 -3.48
N LEU A 694 25.00 6.55 -4.24
CA LEU A 694 24.37 6.43 -5.53
C LEU A 694 25.47 6.15 -6.56
N ARG A 695 25.43 4.98 -7.20
CA ARG A 695 26.45 4.50 -8.15
C ARG A 695 25.91 4.48 -9.57
N ALA A 696 26.64 5.12 -10.50
CA ALA A 696 26.33 5.01 -11.92
C ALA A 696 27.20 3.95 -12.59
N LEU A 697 26.54 3.03 -13.30
CA LEU A 697 27.18 1.93 -13.99
C LEU A 697 26.82 1.96 -15.49
N ASP A 698 27.77 1.60 -16.34
CA ASP A 698 27.48 1.30 -17.76
C ASP A 698 26.94 -0.14 -17.83
N PRO A 699 25.68 -0.35 -18.20
CA PRO A 699 25.07 -1.68 -18.19
C PRO A 699 25.72 -2.65 -19.20
N ARG A 700 26.39 -2.15 -20.25
CA ARG A 700 27.04 -2.96 -21.28
C ARG A 700 28.38 -3.50 -20.85
N THR A 701 29.12 -2.75 -20.00
CA THR A 701 30.46 -3.13 -19.53
C THR A 701 30.48 -3.51 -18.06
N GLY A 702 29.51 -3.05 -17.28
CA GLY A 702 29.46 -3.17 -15.82
C GLY A 702 30.38 -2.16 -15.11
N GLU A 703 31.06 -1.30 -15.87
CA GLU A 703 32.01 -0.32 -15.33
C GLU A 703 31.30 0.76 -14.52
N LYS A 704 31.87 1.06 -13.36
CA LYS A 704 31.51 2.22 -12.57
C LYS A 704 31.96 3.50 -13.26
N ARG A 705 31.03 4.41 -13.52
CA ARG A 705 31.30 5.71 -14.13
C ARG A 705 31.57 6.78 -13.08
N TRP A 706 30.75 6.78 -12.03
CA TRP A 706 30.93 7.67 -10.88
C TRP A 706 30.19 7.11 -9.65
N ASP A 707 30.58 7.61 -8.50
CA ASP A 707 29.93 7.43 -7.21
C ASP A 707 29.54 8.80 -6.64
N TYR A 708 28.35 8.89 -6.07
CA TYR A 708 27.96 9.97 -5.15
C TYR A 708 27.95 9.36 -3.75
N PRO A 709 28.93 9.69 -2.89
CA PRO A 709 28.97 9.17 -1.54
C PRO A 709 27.90 9.83 -0.68
N MET A 710 27.19 9.05 0.10
CA MET A 710 26.28 9.52 1.13
C MET A 710 27.06 9.62 2.44
N THR A 711 26.89 10.69 3.17
CA THR A 711 27.69 11.02 4.36
C THR A 711 26.84 11.29 5.59
N GLY A 712 25.56 10.95 5.53
CA GLY A 712 24.63 11.02 6.66
C GLY A 712 24.86 9.96 7.72
N HIS A 713 24.01 9.94 8.71
CA HIS A 713 24.06 8.99 9.81
C HIS A 713 22.88 8.00 9.82
N GLY A 714 21.99 8.14 8.87
CA GLY A 714 20.80 7.32 8.72
C GLY A 714 21.01 6.08 7.86
N GLU A 715 19.93 5.48 7.47
CA GLU A 715 19.89 4.33 6.57
C GLU A 715 19.34 4.75 5.21
N MET A 716 19.90 4.22 4.14
CA MET A 716 19.43 4.47 2.79
C MET A 716 18.41 3.41 2.39
N TRP A 717 17.18 3.85 2.12
CA TRP A 717 16.10 2.98 1.63
C TRP A 717 15.32 3.60 0.45
N ALA A 718 15.75 4.76 -0.05
CA ALA A 718 15.08 5.43 -1.14
C ALA A 718 15.61 4.98 -2.51
N GLY A 719 14.71 4.92 -3.49
CA GLY A 719 15.07 4.68 -4.89
C GLY A 719 15.36 5.97 -5.65
N THR A 720 15.42 5.83 -6.97
CA THR A 720 15.82 6.90 -7.90
C THR A 720 14.76 7.19 -8.97
N VAL A 721 14.85 8.37 -9.59
CA VAL A 721 14.21 8.69 -10.88
C VAL A 721 15.18 9.51 -11.74
N SER A 722 15.38 9.10 -12.98
CA SER A 722 16.15 9.87 -13.96
C SER A 722 15.23 10.72 -14.84
N THR A 723 15.79 11.74 -15.51
CA THR A 723 15.02 12.64 -16.39
C THR A 723 15.69 12.85 -17.74
N ALA A 724 14.89 13.21 -18.73
CA ALA A 724 15.35 13.55 -20.07
C ALA A 724 16.35 14.70 -20.10
N THR A 725 16.34 15.55 -19.09
CA THR A 725 17.21 16.73 -18.99
C THR A 725 18.57 16.43 -18.37
N GLY A 726 18.82 15.17 -17.95
CA GLY A 726 20.09 14.75 -17.36
C GLY A 726 20.17 14.99 -15.85
N LEU A 727 19.04 14.91 -15.13
CA LEU A 727 19.00 14.88 -13.68
C LEU A 727 18.73 13.46 -13.19
N VAL A 728 19.27 13.12 -12.02
CA VAL A 728 18.85 11.97 -11.21
C VAL A 728 18.43 12.50 -9.86
N PHE A 729 17.17 12.22 -9.47
CA PHE A 729 16.66 12.49 -8.12
C PHE A 729 16.69 11.21 -7.31
N PHE A 730 17.06 11.30 -6.04
CA PHE A 730 17.09 10.18 -5.08
C PHE A 730 17.02 10.70 -3.65
N GLY A 731 16.66 9.84 -2.71
CA GLY A 731 16.80 10.13 -1.29
C GLY A 731 18.15 9.68 -0.75
N ASP A 732 18.76 10.47 0.11
CA ASP A 732 20.02 10.10 0.78
C ASP A 732 19.78 9.56 2.21
N ASP A 733 20.89 9.23 2.90
CA ASP A 733 20.92 8.69 4.25
C ASP A 733 20.86 9.79 5.35
N ASP A 734 20.68 11.06 4.96
CA ASP A 734 20.53 12.21 5.88
C ASP A 734 19.12 12.83 5.80
N GLY A 735 18.19 12.17 5.15
CA GLY A 735 16.81 12.64 5.02
C GLY A 735 16.64 13.77 4.01
N GLN A 736 17.43 13.78 2.95
CA GLN A 736 17.38 14.79 1.89
C GLN A 736 16.90 14.17 0.58
N LEU A 737 16.04 14.87 -0.15
CA LEU A 737 15.84 14.64 -1.57
C LEU A 737 16.94 15.37 -2.33
N VAL A 738 17.76 14.64 -3.07
CA VAL A 738 18.96 15.13 -3.77
C VAL A 738 18.74 15.06 -5.27
N ALA A 739 19.30 16.02 -6.01
CA ALA A 739 19.42 15.99 -7.47
C ALA A 739 20.88 16.10 -7.88
N VAL A 740 21.33 15.18 -8.73
CA VAL A 740 22.68 15.18 -9.31
C VAL A 740 22.63 15.23 -10.84
N ASP A 741 23.74 15.65 -11.42
CA ASP A 741 23.98 15.55 -12.86
C ASP A 741 24.14 14.09 -13.26
N ALA A 742 23.33 13.62 -14.20
CA ALA A 742 23.25 12.22 -14.58
C ALA A 742 24.55 11.66 -15.20
N VAL A 743 25.37 12.51 -15.82
CA VAL A 743 26.62 12.10 -16.50
C VAL A 743 27.79 12.06 -15.54
N THR A 744 27.85 13.01 -14.59
CA THR A 744 29.05 13.23 -13.76
C THR A 744 28.85 12.91 -12.30
N GLY A 745 27.63 12.71 -11.81
CA GLY A 745 27.32 12.55 -10.39
C GLY A 745 27.47 13.84 -9.57
N ARG A 746 27.75 14.98 -10.23
CA ARG A 746 27.91 16.26 -9.54
C ARG A 746 26.61 16.68 -8.86
N HIS A 747 26.67 16.98 -7.56
CA HIS A 747 25.58 17.55 -6.79
C HIS A 747 25.10 18.86 -7.42
N LEU A 748 23.77 18.99 -7.57
CA LEU A 748 23.13 20.19 -8.16
C LEU A 748 22.17 20.87 -7.19
N TRP A 749 21.42 20.09 -6.44
CA TRP A 749 20.39 20.58 -5.54
C TRP A 749 20.03 19.53 -4.49
N HIS A 750 19.59 19.94 -3.34
CA HIS A 750 18.98 19.12 -2.33
C HIS A 750 17.92 19.90 -1.54
N TYR A 751 17.04 19.15 -0.89
CA TYR A 751 16.06 19.67 0.04
C TYR A 751 15.96 18.74 1.25
N TYR A 752 16.20 19.28 2.44
CA TYR A 752 16.13 18.53 3.70
C TYR A 752 14.67 18.33 4.10
N LEU A 753 14.22 17.09 4.20
CA LEU A 753 12.86 16.72 4.58
C LEU A 753 12.71 16.53 6.10
N GLY A 754 13.82 16.28 6.78
CA GLY A 754 13.84 16.01 8.21
C GLY A 754 13.25 14.67 8.60
N GLN A 755 13.16 13.74 7.64
CA GLN A 755 12.54 12.43 7.79
C GLN A 755 13.30 11.39 6.97
N ASN A 756 13.22 10.12 7.41
CA ASN A 756 13.78 9.01 6.64
C ASN A 756 13.03 8.81 5.31
N LEU A 757 13.79 8.60 4.26
CA LEU A 757 13.26 8.34 2.94
C LEU A 757 13.28 6.83 2.65
N THR A 758 12.09 6.29 2.43
CA THR A 758 11.88 4.86 2.19
C THR A 758 11.13 4.60 0.88
N ALA A 759 10.83 5.64 0.11
CA ALA A 759 10.12 5.56 -1.16
C ALA A 759 10.98 6.03 -2.33
N SER A 760 10.53 5.77 -3.53
CA SER A 760 11.18 6.20 -4.75
C SER A 760 10.51 7.46 -5.33
N PRO A 761 11.27 8.49 -5.74
CA PRO A 761 10.69 9.70 -6.31
C PRO A 761 10.07 9.45 -7.69
N ILE A 762 9.07 10.27 -8.03
CA ILE A 762 8.43 10.32 -9.35
C ILE A 762 8.40 11.75 -9.87
N THR A 763 8.11 11.92 -11.17
CA THR A 763 7.84 13.23 -11.74
C THR A 763 6.66 13.18 -12.73
N PHE A 764 5.86 14.24 -12.74
CA PHE A 764 4.63 14.33 -13.53
C PHE A 764 4.31 15.77 -13.91
N MET A 765 3.28 15.95 -14.75
CA MET A 765 2.74 17.27 -15.13
C MET A 765 1.34 17.47 -14.52
N ALA A 766 1.09 18.65 -14.01
CA ALA A 766 -0.26 19.11 -13.70
C ALA A 766 -0.36 20.62 -14.01
N ASP A 767 -1.45 21.06 -14.65
CA ASP A 767 -1.67 22.45 -15.09
C ASP A 767 -0.46 23.09 -15.79
N GLY A 768 0.18 22.32 -16.68
CA GLY A 768 1.32 22.78 -17.44
C GLY A 768 2.63 22.97 -16.66
N LYS A 769 2.68 22.53 -15.40
CA LYS A 769 3.87 22.56 -14.54
C LYS A 769 4.39 21.16 -14.29
N GLN A 770 5.71 21.02 -14.26
CA GLN A 770 6.37 19.79 -13.83
C GLN A 770 6.54 19.77 -12.31
N TYR A 771 6.25 18.62 -11.74
CA TYR A 771 6.42 18.33 -10.32
C TYR A 771 7.37 17.15 -10.13
N VAL A 772 8.04 17.13 -8.98
CA VAL A 772 8.77 15.96 -8.44
C VAL A 772 8.16 15.64 -7.09
N THR A 773 7.86 14.38 -6.84
CA THR A 773 7.21 13.92 -5.59
C THR A 773 7.96 12.74 -5.01
N ILE A 774 8.06 12.72 -3.69
CA ILE A 774 8.55 11.58 -2.91
C ILE A 774 7.72 11.42 -1.64
N ALA A 775 7.44 10.18 -1.25
CA ALA A 775 6.94 9.89 0.08
C ALA A 775 8.13 9.72 1.04
N ALA A 776 8.01 10.24 2.25
CA ALA A 776 9.04 10.17 3.28
C ALA A 776 8.37 10.04 4.64
N ALA A 777 8.74 9.02 5.42
CA ALA A 777 8.13 8.67 6.69
C ALA A 777 6.59 8.73 6.66
N THR A 778 5.96 9.77 7.16
CA THR A 778 4.49 9.91 7.25
C THR A 778 3.89 10.86 6.21
N ASP A 779 4.74 11.46 5.35
CA ASP A 779 4.33 12.58 4.50
C ASP A 779 4.66 12.33 3.03
N VAL A 780 3.90 12.99 2.15
CA VAL A 780 4.16 13.08 0.72
C VAL A 780 4.58 14.51 0.41
N PHE A 781 5.82 14.66 -0.04
CA PHE A 781 6.40 15.96 -0.41
C PHE A 781 6.37 16.12 -1.92
N THR A 782 5.91 17.26 -2.39
CA THR A 782 5.88 17.58 -3.82
C THR A 782 6.55 18.92 -4.08
N PHE A 783 7.36 18.96 -5.12
CA PHE A 783 8.21 20.08 -5.49
C PHE A 783 7.92 20.54 -6.91
N THR A 784 8.15 21.83 -7.19
CA THR A 784 8.02 22.43 -8.53
C THR A 784 8.97 23.63 -8.66
N LEU A 785 9.15 24.12 -9.88
CA LEU A 785 9.92 25.36 -10.10
C LEU A 785 9.22 26.56 -9.46
N PHE A 786 9.97 27.31 -8.70
CA PHE A 786 9.51 28.62 -8.23
C PHE A 786 9.34 29.57 -9.41
N LYS A 787 8.14 30.13 -9.56
CA LYS A 787 7.91 31.28 -10.44
C LYS A 787 7.83 32.51 -9.53
N ALA A 788 8.80 33.42 -9.65
CA ALA A 788 8.63 34.75 -9.08
C ALA A 788 7.29 35.32 -9.60
N ALA A 789 6.54 35.97 -8.74
CA ALA A 789 5.37 36.75 -9.19
C ALA A 789 5.87 37.78 -10.23
N PRO A 790 5.10 38.00 -11.31
CA PRO A 790 5.48 38.99 -12.30
C PRO A 790 5.62 40.39 -11.73
#